data_238844f95192019e555464e946304d48
#
_entry.id   238844f95192019e555464e946304d48
#
_cell.length_a   1.000
_cell.length_b   1.000
_cell.length_c   1.000
_cell.angle_alpha   90.00
_cell.angle_beta   90.00
_cell.angle_gamma   90.00
#
_symmetry.space_group_name_H-M   'P 1'
#
loop_
_entity.id
_entity.type
_entity.pdbx_description
1 polymer ?
#
loop_
_entity_poly.entity_id
_entity_poly.type
_entity_poly.pdbx_seq_one_letter_code
_entity_poly.pdbx_strand_id
1 'polypeptide(L)'
;MASTSQAPSHSRARREPPQSPLQALLATAVSAIGGTERAGQTLMAQAVWDAVAERTHLAVQAGTGTGKSLAYLVPALRLAADKKGPVVVSTATIALQRQLVDRDLPRLAEALREDLGRTPGFAILKGRNNYLCLNKLRNGPEDEQESLFDSPASPLGAHVKRLHQWAASTSTGDRDEMVPGVPDQAWRQVSVTARECLGVHRCPFGVQCFSERARRLAAESDVVVTNHALLAIDTLGEGGILPEHRIVIVDEAHELVDRVTSVASGELSAFAIELAVRRTGRLADEQEVARLAEAGNALTPLLASLPSGRMDHLDQGLAATLAALRDAATGCAAQVRKIAAMKDDEADPAEVTAAQAALVNLEEIAVEADRMITAFDQPVAEREEVVWLERPSDWATAADWSDSARPASLHVAPLEVGEELAEHLFADKTVVLTSATLTLGGSFAPLARQWGLDASAIGAEWNGIDVGSPFAHGRSGILYVARHLPPPSRDGLPPEYMDELWELIKAAGGRTLGLFSSMRAAKAAAAAMRESLPYPVLCQGDDSTMQLVKEFAADEPTSLFGTLSLWQGVDVPGPSLRLVVIDRIPFPRPDDPLASARTRAADARGGSGFMEVSANHAALLLAQGAGRLLRSMDDRGVVAILDPRLVTKRYGEYLRATLPPFWQTTDPEVVRGALRRLAGS
;
A
#
# COMPACT_ATOMS: atom_id res chain seq x y z
N MET A 1 -38.57 -54.72 -53.18
CA MET A 1 -37.14 -54.53 -53.19
C MET A 1 -36.87 -53.02 -53.37
N ALA A 2 -36.71 -52.33 -52.31
CA ALA A 2 -36.35 -50.91 -52.34
C ALA A 2 -35.09 -50.72 -51.46
N SER A 3 -34.02 -50.40 -52.13
CA SER A 3 -32.67 -50.16 -51.54
C SER A 3 -32.61 -48.73 -50.97
N THR A 4 -32.47 -48.59 -49.68
CA THR A 4 -32.22 -47.33 -49.00
C THR A 4 -30.71 -47.07 -48.93
N SER A 5 -30.24 -46.11 -49.70
CA SER A 5 -28.86 -45.55 -49.63
C SER A 5 -28.75 -44.58 -48.44
N GLN A 6 -27.96 -44.93 -47.45
CA GLN A 6 -27.51 -44.00 -46.40
C GLN A 6 -26.35 -43.14 -46.92
N ALA A 7 -26.54 -41.82 -46.89
CA ALA A 7 -25.47 -40.84 -47.12
C ALA A 7 -24.61 -40.67 -45.84
N PRO A 8 -23.28 -40.52 -45.92
CA PRO A 8 -22.43 -40.30 -44.78
C PRO A 8 -22.56 -38.84 -44.29
N SER A 9 -22.90 -38.66 -43.00
CA SER A 9 -22.86 -37.37 -42.31
C SER A 9 -21.43 -36.93 -42.07
N HIS A 10 -20.94 -35.99 -42.86
CA HIS A 10 -19.70 -35.27 -42.56
C HIS A 10 -19.96 -34.30 -41.41
N SER A 11 -19.48 -34.63 -40.20
CA SER A 11 -19.35 -33.68 -39.13
C SER A 11 -18.28 -32.66 -39.53
N ARG A 12 -18.70 -31.45 -39.92
CA ARG A 12 -17.81 -30.31 -40.04
C ARG A 12 -17.28 -30.00 -38.64
N ALA A 13 -16.02 -30.35 -38.35
CA ALA A 13 -15.29 -29.81 -37.25
C ALA A 13 -15.37 -28.28 -37.37
N ARG A 14 -15.93 -27.61 -36.36
CA ARG A 14 -15.87 -26.14 -36.25
C ARG A 14 -14.40 -25.80 -36.18
N ARG A 15 -13.85 -25.19 -37.24
CA ARG A 15 -12.54 -24.52 -37.15
C ARG A 15 -12.69 -23.40 -36.14
N GLU A 16 -11.92 -23.48 -35.07
CA GLU A 16 -11.74 -22.35 -34.15
C GLU A 16 -11.29 -21.13 -34.97
N PRO A 17 -11.85 -19.95 -34.68
CA PRO A 17 -11.39 -18.72 -35.33
C PRO A 17 -9.89 -18.55 -35.10
N PRO A 18 -9.13 -17.99 -36.05
CA PRO A 18 -7.70 -17.77 -35.89
C PRO A 18 -7.48 -16.93 -34.63
N GLN A 19 -6.59 -17.38 -33.74
CA GLN A 19 -6.21 -16.66 -32.54
C GLN A 19 -5.68 -15.28 -32.89
N SER A 20 -6.06 -14.23 -32.12
CA SER A 20 -5.50 -12.90 -32.31
C SER A 20 -3.99 -12.93 -31.99
N PRO A 21 -3.18 -12.05 -32.59
CA PRO A 21 -1.75 -11.98 -32.28
C PRO A 21 -1.47 -11.86 -30.78
N LEU A 22 -2.32 -11.16 -30.04
CA LEU A 22 -2.21 -11.03 -28.58
C LEU A 22 -2.48 -12.36 -27.86
N GLN A 23 -3.48 -13.14 -28.30
CA GLN A 23 -3.78 -14.46 -27.72
C GLN A 23 -2.63 -15.43 -27.94
N ALA A 24 -1.99 -15.40 -29.12
CA ALA A 24 -0.80 -16.22 -29.37
C ALA A 24 0.35 -15.85 -28.43
N LEU A 25 0.64 -14.55 -28.23
CA LEU A 25 1.65 -14.07 -27.28
C LEU A 25 1.33 -14.52 -25.84
N LEU A 26 0.06 -14.43 -25.44
CA LEU A 26 -0.35 -14.87 -24.11
C LEU A 26 -0.18 -16.37 -23.91
N ALA A 27 -0.51 -17.17 -24.92
CA ALA A 27 -0.32 -18.62 -24.90
C ALA A 27 1.17 -18.99 -24.75
N THR A 28 2.06 -18.33 -25.52
CA THR A 28 3.53 -18.48 -25.39
C THR A 28 3.99 -18.10 -23.97
N ALA A 29 3.54 -16.97 -23.43
CA ALA A 29 3.88 -16.51 -22.09
C ALA A 29 3.43 -17.49 -20.99
N VAL A 30 2.19 -17.98 -21.05
CA VAL A 30 1.62 -18.93 -20.09
C VAL A 30 2.38 -20.25 -20.13
N SER A 31 2.71 -20.75 -21.33
CA SER A 31 3.48 -21.98 -21.50
C SER A 31 4.89 -21.87 -20.89
N ALA A 32 5.56 -20.72 -21.07
CA ALA A 32 6.91 -20.48 -20.59
C ALA A 32 7.04 -20.52 -19.06
N ILE A 33 5.97 -20.17 -18.34
CA ILE A 33 5.95 -20.26 -16.88
C ILE A 33 5.38 -21.59 -16.35
N GLY A 34 5.06 -22.53 -17.26
CA GLY A 34 4.48 -23.83 -16.90
C GLY A 34 3.02 -23.73 -16.41
N GLY A 35 2.31 -22.70 -16.83
CA GLY A 35 0.91 -22.46 -16.50
C GLY A 35 -0.09 -23.09 -17.47
N THR A 36 -1.37 -22.90 -17.18
CA THR A 36 -2.48 -23.23 -18.08
C THR A 36 -3.27 -21.96 -18.41
N GLU A 37 -3.70 -21.83 -19.65
CA GLU A 37 -4.53 -20.69 -20.08
C GLU A 37 -5.85 -20.66 -19.30
N ARG A 38 -6.29 -19.45 -18.97
CA ARG A 38 -7.53 -19.20 -18.23
C ARG A 38 -8.36 -18.17 -18.98
N ALA A 39 -9.65 -18.43 -19.16
CA ALA A 39 -10.55 -17.54 -19.89
C ALA A 39 -10.53 -16.09 -19.35
N GLY A 40 -10.54 -15.92 -18.01
CA GLY A 40 -10.46 -14.60 -17.39
C GLY A 40 -9.14 -13.88 -17.67
N GLN A 41 -8.03 -14.61 -17.78
CA GLN A 41 -6.73 -14.06 -18.13
C GLN A 41 -6.72 -13.53 -19.57
N THR A 42 -7.24 -14.29 -20.51
CA THR A 42 -7.36 -13.91 -21.93
C THR A 42 -8.28 -12.69 -22.09
N LEU A 43 -9.41 -12.69 -21.38
CA LEU A 43 -10.36 -11.59 -21.40
C LEU A 43 -9.73 -10.29 -20.86
N MET A 44 -9.00 -10.38 -19.74
CA MET A 44 -8.29 -9.24 -19.17
C MET A 44 -7.21 -8.71 -20.13
N ALA A 45 -6.40 -9.60 -20.71
CA ALA A 45 -5.34 -9.18 -21.64
C ALA A 45 -5.91 -8.45 -22.86
N GLN A 46 -7.03 -8.94 -23.41
CA GLN A 46 -7.73 -8.28 -24.52
C GLN A 46 -8.30 -6.93 -24.08
N ALA A 47 -8.96 -6.86 -22.91
CA ALA A 47 -9.51 -5.60 -22.41
C ALA A 47 -8.43 -4.52 -22.16
N VAL A 48 -7.25 -4.92 -21.65
CA VAL A 48 -6.09 -4.00 -21.49
C VAL A 48 -5.61 -3.49 -22.85
N TRP A 49 -5.52 -4.37 -23.84
CA TRP A 49 -5.13 -3.99 -25.19
C TRP A 49 -6.11 -3.00 -25.83
N ASP A 50 -7.40 -3.30 -25.74
CA ASP A 50 -8.47 -2.48 -26.33
C ASP A 50 -8.53 -1.11 -25.65
N ALA A 51 -8.46 -1.05 -24.34
CA ALA A 51 -8.45 0.20 -23.58
C ALA A 51 -7.31 1.15 -24.00
N VAL A 52 -6.10 0.62 -24.21
CA VAL A 52 -4.98 1.42 -24.71
C VAL A 52 -5.17 1.84 -26.17
N ALA A 53 -5.73 0.97 -27.01
CA ALA A 53 -6.01 1.30 -28.42
C ALA A 53 -7.06 2.40 -28.55
N GLU A 54 -8.08 2.37 -27.73
CA GLU A 54 -9.21 3.33 -27.72
C GLU A 54 -8.93 4.58 -26.85
N ARG A 55 -7.85 4.57 -26.07
CA ARG A 55 -7.49 5.62 -25.11
C ARG A 55 -8.56 5.84 -24.03
N THR A 56 -9.18 4.77 -23.58
CA THR A 56 -10.15 4.75 -22.48
C THR A 56 -9.51 4.21 -21.22
N HIS A 57 -9.95 4.63 -20.03
CA HIS A 57 -9.49 4.03 -18.80
C HIS A 57 -10.22 2.70 -18.55
N LEU A 58 -9.56 1.80 -17.83
CA LEU A 58 -10.08 0.47 -17.59
C LEU A 58 -9.95 0.08 -16.12
N ALA A 59 -11.06 -0.32 -15.50
CA ALA A 59 -11.07 -0.96 -14.18
C ALA A 59 -11.32 -2.48 -14.34
N VAL A 60 -10.36 -3.31 -13.95
CA VAL A 60 -10.47 -4.77 -14.06
C VAL A 60 -10.49 -5.42 -12.70
N GLN A 61 -11.62 -6.01 -12.34
CA GLN A 61 -11.66 -6.96 -11.23
C GLN A 61 -11.23 -8.33 -11.75
N ALA A 62 -10.15 -8.86 -11.20
CA ALA A 62 -9.62 -10.17 -11.52
C ALA A 62 -9.33 -10.94 -10.24
N GLY A 63 -10.17 -11.90 -9.91
CA GLY A 63 -10.06 -12.69 -8.69
C GLY A 63 -8.69 -13.37 -8.54
N THR A 64 -8.34 -13.76 -7.30
CA THR A 64 -7.10 -14.48 -7.03
C THR A 64 -6.97 -15.71 -7.94
N GLY A 65 -5.75 -16.02 -8.35
CA GLY A 65 -5.51 -17.16 -9.24
C GLY A 65 -5.79 -16.92 -10.73
N THR A 66 -6.35 -15.79 -11.15
CA THR A 66 -6.62 -15.48 -12.57
C THR A 66 -5.33 -15.36 -13.41
N GLY A 67 -4.21 -15.02 -12.80
CA GLY A 67 -2.96 -14.73 -13.50
C GLY A 67 -2.88 -13.28 -13.97
N LYS A 68 -3.35 -12.35 -13.14
CA LYS A 68 -3.38 -10.90 -13.38
C LYS A 68 -2.09 -10.35 -13.99
N SER A 69 -0.94 -10.69 -13.39
CA SER A 69 0.35 -10.15 -13.81
C SER A 69 0.64 -10.42 -15.29
N LEU A 70 0.44 -11.66 -15.76
CA LEU A 70 0.63 -11.98 -17.16
C LEU A 70 -0.39 -11.27 -18.06
N ALA A 71 -1.64 -11.19 -17.61
CA ALA A 71 -2.73 -10.60 -18.37
C ALA A 71 -2.50 -9.11 -18.68
N TYR A 72 -1.77 -8.37 -17.82
CA TYR A 72 -1.41 -6.99 -18.12
C TYR A 72 0.03 -6.83 -18.64
N LEU A 73 0.98 -7.69 -18.26
CA LEU A 73 2.38 -7.57 -18.71
C LEU A 73 2.55 -7.93 -20.19
N VAL A 74 1.84 -8.96 -20.69
CA VAL A 74 1.94 -9.38 -22.10
C VAL A 74 1.49 -8.25 -23.05
N PRO A 75 0.31 -7.64 -22.89
CA PRO A 75 -0.04 -6.45 -23.69
C PRO A 75 0.91 -5.27 -23.44
N ALA A 76 1.39 -5.04 -22.21
CA ALA A 76 2.34 -3.98 -21.90
C ALA A 76 3.64 -4.11 -22.69
N LEU A 77 4.25 -5.30 -22.71
CA LEU A 77 5.46 -5.59 -23.47
C LEU A 77 5.25 -5.43 -24.98
N ARG A 78 4.11 -5.87 -25.50
CA ARG A 78 3.76 -5.69 -26.92
C ARG A 78 3.58 -4.23 -27.28
N LEU A 79 2.84 -3.45 -26.48
CA LEU A 79 2.61 -2.01 -26.68
C LEU A 79 3.92 -1.21 -26.66
N ALA A 80 4.82 -1.53 -25.73
CA ALA A 80 6.14 -0.91 -25.66
C ALA A 80 7.01 -1.29 -26.87
N ALA A 81 6.93 -2.53 -27.36
CA ALA A 81 7.61 -2.97 -28.57
C ALA A 81 7.13 -2.21 -29.82
N ASP A 82 5.87 -1.82 -29.88
CA ASP A 82 5.29 -1.00 -30.94
C ASP A 82 5.65 0.50 -30.83
N LYS A 83 6.65 0.85 -29.98
CA LYS A 83 7.19 2.21 -29.78
C LYS A 83 6.15 3.24 -29.28
N LYS A 84 5.20 2.80 -28.49
CA LYS A 84 4.22 3.70 -27.84
C LYS A 84 4.76 4.33 -26.54
N GLY A 85 6.06 4.21 -26.27
CA GLY A 85 6.74 4.64 -25.05
C GLY A 85 6.76 3.55 -23.97
N PRO A 86 7.44 3.81 -22.85
CA PRO A 86 7.46 2.89 -21.73
C PRO A 86 6.07 2.76 -21.10
N VAL A 87 5.78 1.56 -20.58
CA VAL A 87 4.61 1.29 -19.75
C VAL A 87 5.03 1.30 -18.29
N VAL A 88 4.38 2.14 -17.49
CA VAL A 88 4.60 2.17 -16.04
C VAL A 88 3.65 1.18 -15.35
N VAL A 89 4.20 0.29 -14.55
CA VAL A 89 3.45 -0.67 -13.71
C VAL A 89 3.66 -0.28 -12.25
N SER A 90 2.62 0.20 -11.62
CA SER A 90 2.62 0.55 -10.20
C SER A 90 2.02 -0.57 -9.36
N THR A 91 2.68 -0.96 -8.27
CA THR A 91 2.23 -2.02 -7.36
C THR A 91 2.15 -1.53 -5.92
N ALA A 92 1.32 -2.19 -5.11
CA ALA A 92 1.13 -1.79 -3.71
C ALA A 92 2.31 -2.16 -2.81
N THR A 93 3.01 -3.29 -3.07
CA THR A 93 4.01 -3.85 -2.15
C THR A 93 5.35 -4.13 -2.81
N ILE A 94 6.43 -4.06 -2.01
CA ILE A 94 7.80 -4.42 -2.42
C ILE A 94 7.87 -5.89 -2.88
N ALA A 95 7.12 -6.78 -2.22
CA ALA A 95 7.09 -8.19 -2.59
C ALA A 95 6.57 -8.41 -4.02
N LEU A 96 5.51 -7.70 -4.41
CA LEU A 96 4.98 -7.72 -5.78
C LEU A 96 5.96 -7.12 -6.79
N GLN A 97 6.62 -6.01 -6.44
CA GLN A 97 7.66 -5.42 -7.31
C GLN A 97 8.77 -6.42 -7.61
N ARG A 98 9.30 -7.07 -6.56
CA ARG A 98 10.35 -8.10 -6.71
C ARG A 98 9.85 -9.30 -7.50
N GLN A 99 8.65 -9.77 -7.25
CA GLN A 99 8.07 -10.86 -8.02
C GLN A 99 8.04 -10.52 -9.52
N LEU A 100 7.61 -9.31 -9.89
CA LEU A 100 7.57 -8.87 -11.28
C LEU A 100 8.97 -8.78 -11.90
N VAL A 101 9.91 -8.13 -11.21
CA VAL A 101 11.23 -7.79 -11.78
C VAL A 101 12.21 -8.96 -11.71
N ASP A 102 12.19 -9.76 -10.64
CA ASP A 102 13.16 -10.84 -10.43
C ASP A 102 12.71 -12.16 -11.05
N ARG A 103 11.41 -12.35 -11.28
CA ARG A 103 10.86 -13.63 -11.74
C ARG A 103 10.01 -13.54 -13.00
N ASP A 104 8.96 -12.69 -13.01
CA ASP A 104 7.95 -12.73 -14.06
C ASP A 104 8.46 -12.06 -15.35
N LEU A 105 8.97 -10.83 -15.29
CA LEU A 105 9.49 -10.09 -16.44
C LEU A 105 10.68 -10.75 -17.12
N PRO A 106 11.71 -11.28 -16.41
CA PRO A 106 12.81 -12.00 -17.05
C PRO A 106 12.34 -13.19 -17.89
N ARG A 107 11.41 -13.98 -17.36
CA ARG A 107 10.85 -15.15 -18.06
C ARG A 107 10.04 -14.75 -19.27
N LEU A 108 9.22 -13.68 -19.15
CA LEU A 108 8.42 -13.17 -20.24
C LEU A 108 9.29 -12.55 -21.34
N ALA A 109 10.31 -11.77 -20.99
CA ALA A 109 11.23 -11.15 -21.94
C ALA A 109 11.96 -12.19 -22.80
N GLU A 110 12.40 -13.29 -22.18
CA GLU A 110 13.03 -14.38 -22.92
C GLU A 110 12.03 -15.15 -23.77
N ALA A 111 10.86 -15.50 -23.22
CA ALA A 111 9.83 -16.27 -23.92
C ALA A 111 9.25 -15.53 -25.15
N LEU A 112 9.06 -14.23 -25.04
CA LEU A 112 8.44 -13.41 -26.08
C LEU A 112 9.44 -12.74 -27.05
N ARG A 113 10.75 -12.99 -26.87
CA ARG A 113 11.82 -12.36 -27.67
C ARG A 113 11.62 -12.52 -29.17
N GLU A 114 11.29 -13.74 -29.62
CA GLU A 114 11.11 -14.03 -31.04
C GLU A 114 9.86 -13.37 -31.60
N ASP A 115 8.75 -13.41 -30.87
CA ASP A 115 7.47 -12.85 -31.26
C ASP A 115 7.49 -11.31 -31.27
N LEU A 116 8.30 -10.68 -30.40
CA LEU A 116 8.48 -9.23 -30.33
C LEU A 116 9.63 -8.72 -31.23
N GLY A 117 10.42 -9.62 -31.82
CA GLY A 117 11.58 -9.29 -32.65
C GLY A 117 12.78 -8.71 -31.91
N ARG A 118 12.71 -8.60 -30.57
CA ARG A 118 13.76 -8.14 -29.66
C ARG A 118 13.50 -8.58 -28.23
N THR A 119 14.53 -8.56 -27.41
CA THR A 119 14.35 -8.75 -25.95
C THR A 119 13.85 -7.44 -25.34
N PRO A 120 12.64 -7.41 -24.73
CA PRO A 120 12.16 -6.22 -24.04
C PRO A 120 12.98 -5.89 -22.81
N GLY A 121 13.27 -4.60 -22.60
CA GLY A 121 13.91 -4.08 -21.40
C GLY A 121 12.92 -3.80 -20.29
N PHE A 122 13.34 -4.00 -19.05
CA PHE A 122 12.54 -3.65 -17.88
C PHE A 122 13.42 -3.16 -16.74
N ALA A 123 12.87 -2.30 -15.88
CA ALA A 123 13.55 -1.77 -14.72
C ALA A 123 12.61 -1.59 -13.53
N ILE A 124 13.17 -1.64 -12.31
CA ILE A 124 12.52 -1.15 -11.11
C ILE A 124 13.00 0.27 -10.82
N LEU A 125 12.05 1.16 -10.51
CA LEU A 125 12.35 2.52 -10.06
C LEU A 125 11.66 2.78 -8.74
N LYS A 126 12.46 3.15 -7.73
CA LYS A 126 12.02 3.50 -6.38
C LYS A 126 12.37 4.96 -6.07
N GLY A 127 11.75 5.51 -5.03
CA GLY A 127 12.11 6.82 -4.51
C GLY A 127 13.58 6.86 -4.07
N ARG A 128 14.22 8.05 -4.13
CA ARG A 128 15.64 8.24 -3.80
C ARG A 128 16.00 7.73 -2.40
N ASN A 129 15.10 7.85 -1.45
CA ASN A 129 15.25 7.37 -0.09
C ASN A 129 15.38 5.83 0.04
N ASN A 130 15.14 5.08 -1.04
CA ASN A 130 15.38 3.64 -1.09
C ASN A 130 16.78 3.26 -1.61
N TYR A 131 17.58 4.24 -1.99
CA TYR A 131 18.95 4.03 -2.46
C TYR A 131 19.97 4.65 -1.52
N LEU A 132 21.11 4.00 -1.39
CA LEU A 132 22.29 4.52 -0.69
C LEU A 132 22.77 5.82 -1.35
N CYS A 133 22.92 6.87 -0.58
CA CYS A 133 23.50 8.14 -1.03
C CYS A 133 25.01 8.19 -0.72
N LEU A 134 25.84 8.11 -1.77
CA LEU A 134 27.29 8.17 -1.60
C LEU A 134 27.79 9.53 -1.04
N ASN A 135 27.09 10.62 -1.37
CA ASN A 135 27.42 11.93 -0.85
C ASN A 135 27.16 12.01 0.66
N LYS A 136 25.97 11.57 1.12
CA LYS A 136 25.64 11.57 2.55
C LYS A 136 26.54 10.62 3.35
N LEU A 137 26.90 9.48 2.76
CA LEU A 137 27.79 8.50 3.37
C LEU A 137 29.20 9.05 3.64
N ARG A 138 29.71 9.94 2.77
CA ARG A 138 31.08 10.46 2.84
C ARG A 138 31.19 11.89 3.38
N ASN A 139 30.18 12.72 3.12
CA ASN A 139 30.16 14.14 3.40
C ASN A 139 28.97 14.54 4.28
N GLY A 140 28.28 13.58 4.91
CA GLY A 140 27.20 13.87 5.86
C GLY A 140 27.72 14.66 7.06
N PRO A 141 26.90 15.51 7.69
CA PRO A 141 27.34 16.36 8.80
C PRO A 141 27.90 15.52 9.95
N GLU A 142 29.04 15.91 10.45
CA GLU A 142 29.76 15.26 11.56
C GLU A 142 28.89 15.18 12.82
N ASP A 143 28.07 16.22 13.09
CA ASP A 143 27.17 16.29 14.25
C ASP A 143 26.08 15.17 14.23
N GLU A 144 25.62 14.70 13.04
CA GLU A 144 24.75 13.53 12.94
C GLU A 144 25.52 12.21 13.13
N GLN A 145 26.81 12.20 12.83
CA GLN A 145 27.69 11.06 13.03
C GLN A 145 28.17 10.99 14.49
N GLU A 146 28.56 12.08 15.11
CA GLU A 146 29.08 12.12 16.50
C GLU A 146 28.02 11.79 17.54
N SER A 147 26.76 12.26 17.40
CA SER A 147 25.67 11.92 18.34
C SER A 147 25.28 10.43 18.32
N LEU A 148 25.64 9.71 17.26
CA LEU A 148 25.39 8.27 17.08
C LEU A 148 26.60 7.42 17.49
N PHE A 149 27.80 7.99 17.50
CA PHE A 149 29.04 7.30 17.86
C PHE A 149 29.38 7.37 19.36
N ASP A 150 28.57 7.97 20.21
CA ASP A 150 28.79 8.01 21.66
C ASP A 150 28.93 6.63 22.32
N SER A 151 28.64 5.57 21.57
CA SER A 151 29.15 4.22 21.85
C SER A 151 29.08 3.32 20.61
N PRO A 152 30.23 2.82 20.10
CA PRO A 152 30.28 1.76 19.08
C PRO A 152 29.55 0.47 19.49
N ALA A 153 29.18 0.36 20.74
CA ALA A 153 28.45 -0.73 21.35
C ALA A 153 26.92 -0.57 21.29
N SER A 154 26.40 0.56 20.78
CA SER A 154 24.94 0.71 20.63
C SER A 154 24.42 -0.15 19.46
N PRO A 155 23.18 -0.73 19.58
CA PRO A 155 22.57 -1.47 18.47
C PRO A 155 22.50 -0.68 17.18
N LEU A 156 22.25 0.63 17.26
CA LEU A 156 22.18 1.53 16.11
C LEU A 156 23.56 1.69 15.44
N GLY A 157 24.62 1.91 16.23
CA GLY A 157 26.00 2.01 15.73
C GLY A 157 26.46 0.73 14.98
N ALA A 158 26.04 -0.44 15.45
CA ALA A 158 26.32 -1.71 14.76
C ALA A 158 25.63 -1.76 13.38
N HIS A 159 24.39 -1.26 13.26
CA HIS A 159 23.67 -1.19 11.98
C HIS A 159 24.33 -0.19 11.02
N VAL A 160 24.75 0.98 11.48
CA VAL A 160 25.45 1.99 10.66
C VAL A 160 26.77 1.42 10.15
N LYS A 161 27.57 0.77 11.01
CA LYS A 161 28.82 0.12 10.58
C LYS A 161 28.57 -0.94 9.50
N ARG A 162 27.50 -1.73 9.64
CA ARG A 162 27.13 -2.74 8.63
C ARG A 162 26.73 -2.08 7.31
N LEU A 163 26.03 -0.93 7.34
CA LEU A 163 25.71 -0.15 6.15
C LEU A 163 26.96 0.35 5.41
N HIS A 164 27.95 0.88 6.14
CA HIS A 164 29.21 1.29 5.54
C HIS A 164 29.98 0.13 4.88
N GLN A 165 29.96 -1.06 5.49
CA GLN A 165 30.58 -2.26 4.90
C GLN A 165 29.83 -2.72 3.64
N TRP A 166 28.50 -2.73 3.69
CA TRP A 166 27.66 -3.10 2.55
C TRP A 166 27.81 -2.10 1.39
N ALA A 167 27.96 -0.82 1.67
CA ALA A 167 28.18 0.21 0.67
C ALA A 167 29.38 -0.04 -0.24
N ALA A 168 30.41 -0.73 0.26
CA ALA A 168 31.60 -1.07 -0.52
C ALA A 168 31.37 -2.26 -1.48
N SER A 169 30.33 -3.06 -1.30
CA SER A 169 30.08 -4.29 -2.05
C SER A 169 28.81 -4.24 -2.91
N THR A 170 27.85 -3.36 -2.58
CA THR A 170 26.60 -3.27 -3.35
C THR A 170 26.84 -2.74 -4.76
N SER A 171 26.15 -3.34 -5.72
CA SER A 171 26.13 -2.87 -7.10
C SER A 171 24.95 -1.96 -7.43
N THR A 172 23.86 -2.02 -6.67
CA THR A 172 22.60 -1.30 -6.92
C THR A 172 22.35 -0.20 -5.90
N GLY A 173 22.89 -0.35 -4.68
CA GLY A 173 22.59 0.52 -3.56
C GLY A 173 21.13 0.44 -3.07
N ASP A 174 20.34 -0.54 -3.54
CA ASP A 174 18.93 -0.71 -3.19
C ASP A 174 18.81 -1.30 -1.77
N ARG A 175 18.13 -0.58 -0.88
CA ARG A 175 17.88 -0.96 0.51
C ARG A 175 17.37 -2.40 0.67
N ASP A 176 16.49 -2.82 -0.23
CA ASP A 176 15.82 -4.11 -0.11
C ASP A 176 16.73 -5.31 -0.43
N GLU A 177 17.94 -5.07 -1.01
CA GLU A 177 18.95 -6.09 -1.21
C GLU A 177 19.79 -6.34 0.05
N MET A 178 19.64 -5.50 1.07
CA MET A 178 20.38 -5.65 2.32
C MET A 178 19.73 -6.71 3.23
N VAL A 179 20.39 -7.86 3.37
CA VAL A 179 19.92 -8.99 4.20
C VAL A 179 20.94 -9.30 5.30
N PRO A 180 20.53 -9.36 6.57
CA PRO A 180 19.24 -8.91 7.13
C PRO A 180 19.09 -7.39 6.99
N GLY A 181 17.84 -6.90 6.93
CA GLY A 181 17.54 -5.46 6.83
C GLY A 181 18.06 -4.63 8.00
N VAL A 182 17.93 -3.32 7.91
CA VAL A 182 18.28 -2.37 8.98
C VAL A 182 17.07 -1.53 9.37
N PRO A 183 16.99 -1.05 10.63
CA PRO A 183 15.96 -0.11 11.05
C PRO A 183 15.98 1.18 10.21
N ASP A 184 14.81 1.81 10.06
CA ASP A 184 14.66 3.07 9.30
C ASP A 184 15.59 4.16 9.82
N GLN A 185 15.76 4.26 11.13
CA GLN A 185 16.64 5.24 11.77
C GLN A 185 18.11 5.09 11.30
N ALA A 186 18.60 3.85 11.16
CA ALA A 186 19.94 3.60 10.62
C ALA A 186 20.01 3.90 9.11
N TRP A 187 18.97 3.54 8.36
CA TRP A 187 18.93 3.78 6.92
C TRP A 187 18.91 5.26 6.56
N ARG A 188 18.20 6.09 7.32
CA ARG A 188 18.16 7.56 7.13
C ARG A 188 19.54 8.22 7.22
N GLN A 189 20.51 7.61 7.89
CA GLN A 189 21.87 8.14 7.98
C GLN A 189 22.63 8.07 6.65
N VAL A 190 22.24 7.20 5.76
CA VAL A 190 22.92 6.94 4.48
C VAL A 190 22.03 7.17 3.26
N SER A 191 20.82 7.66 3.42
CA SER A 191 19.87 7.94 2.35
C SER A 191 19.39 9.38 2.38
N VAL A 192 18.87 9.87 1.25
CA VAL A 192 18.30 11.21 1.09
C VAL A 192 16.96 11.15 0.41
N THR A 193 16.09 12.10 0.71
CA THR A 193 14.85 12.31 -0.03
C THR A 193 15.13 12.98 -1.40
N ALA A 194 14.13 13.07 -2.26
CA ALA A 194 14.28 13.75 -3.55
C ALA A 194 14.60 15.24 -3.36
N ARG A 195 14.02 15.89 -2.33
CA ARG A 195 14.22 17.32 -2.01
C ARG A 195 15.61 17.59 -1.40
N GLU A 196 16.13 16.69 -0.57
CA GLU A 196 17.48 16.80 0.01
C GLU A 196 18.61 16.54 -1.00
N CYS A 197 18.30 15.88 -2.14
CA CYS A 197 19.31 15.52 -3.12
C CYS A 197 19.81 16.72 -3.93
N LEU A 198 21.12 16.92 -4.01
CA LEU A 198 21.76 17.98 -4.80
C LEU A 198 21.51 17.86 -6.31
N GLY A 199 21.06 16.71 -6.79
CA GLY A 199 20.91 16.42 -8.22
C GLY A 199 22.23 16.03 -8.90
N VAL A 200 22.13 15.44 -10.09
CA VAL A 200 23.28 14.84 -10.80
C VAL A 200 24.37 15.86 -11.15
N HIS A 201 24.00 17.12 -11.41
CA HIS A 201 24.93 18.15 -11.88
C HIS A 201 25.75 18.79 -10.75
N ARG A 202 25.19 18.88 -9.53
CA ARG A 202 25.86 19.50 -8.37
C ARG A 202 26.47 18.49 -7.41
N CYS A 203 26.08 17.22 -7.50
CA CYS A 203 26.56 16.18 -6.61
C CYS A 203 27.92 15.64 -7.09
N PRO A 204 28.99 15.66 -6.26
CA PRO A 204 30.29 15.12 -6.65
C PRO A 204 30.26 13.62 -6.99
N PHE A 205 29.23 12.92 -6.54
CA PHE A 205 29.00 11.50 -6.83
C PHE A 205 27.91 11.26 -7.89
N GLY A 206 27.45 12.29 -8.61
CA GLY A 206 26.33 12.22 -9.54
C GLY A 206 26.47 11.11 -10.61
N VAL A 207 27.67 10.93 -11.17
CA VAL A 207 27.97 9.88 -12.17
C VAL A 207 27.89 8.47 -11.56
N GLN A 208 28.31 8.29 -10.30
CA GLN A 208 28.33 7.02 -9.59
C GLN A 208 27.04 6.76 -8.81
N CYS A 209 26.10 7.71 -8.81
CA CYS A 209 24.89 7.68 -8.02
C CYS A 209 23.99 6.50 -8.38
N PHE A 210 23.64 5.68 -7.39
CA PHE A 210 22.77 4.51 -7.57
C PHE A 210 21.37 4.90 -8.05
N SER A 211 20.77 5.92 -7.46
CA SER A 211 19.46 6.43 -7.85
C SER A 211 19.45 6.98 -9.29
N GLU A 212 20.49 7.72 -9.71
CA GLU A 212 20.59 8.23 -11.08
C GLU A 212 20.81 7.12 -12.11
N ARG A 213 21.55 6.06 -11.72
CA ARG A 213 21.70 4.89 -12.55
C ARG A 213 20.38 4.14 -12.73
N ALA A 214 19.61 3.97 -11.66
CA ALA A 214 18.28 3.35 -11.73
C ALA A 214 17.34 4.17 -12.63
N ARG A 215 17.38 5.50 -12.56
CA ARG A 215 16.60 6.39 -13.43
C ARG A 215 16.97 6.27 -14.90
N ARG A 216 18.27 6.23 -15.21
CA ARG A 216 18.72 6.03 -16.59
C ARG A 216 18.26 4.69 -17.16
N LEU A 217 18.41 3.63 -16.36
CA LEU A 217 17.94 2.29 -16.76
C LEU A 217 16.42 2.28 -16.98
N ALA A 218 15.66 2.95 -16.12
CA ALA A 218 14.21 3.07 -16.29
C ALA A 218 13.84 3.85 -17.58
N ALA A 219 14.57 4.91 -17.90
CA ALA A 219 14.33 5.70 -19.11
C ALA A 219 14.61 4.91 -20.42
N GLU A 220 15.49 3.90 -20.37
CA GLU A 220 15.84 3.04 -21.50
C GLU A 220 14.99 1.75 -21.57
N SER A 221 14.10 1.54 -20.59
CA SER A 221 13.32 0.30 -20.44
C SER A 221 11.94 0.41 -21.11
N ASP A 222 11.41 -0.73 -21.52
CA ASP A 222 10.06 -0.87 -22.09
C ASP A 222 8.98 -0.91 -21.01
N VAL A 223 9.30 -1.52 -19.87
CA VAL A 223 8.41 -1.61 -18.71
C VAL A 223 9.14 -1.11 -17.48
N VAL A 224 8.54 -0.14 -16.80
CA VAL A 224 9.07 0.43 -15.55
C VAL A 224 8.15 0.02 -14.40
N VAL A 225 8.67 -0.78 -13.48
CA VAL A 225 7.94 -1.19 -12.27
C VAL A 225 8.24 -0.21 -11.15
N THR A 226 7.20 0.29 -10.51
CA THR A 226 7.29 1.22 -9.38
C THR A 226 6.28 0.89 -8.28
N ASN A 227 6.19 1.72 -7.23
CA ASN A 227 5.13 1.63 -6.22
C ASN A 227 4.15 2.80 -6.30
N HIS A 228 2.99 2.63 -5.67
CA HIS A 228 1.95 3.67 -5.65
C HIS A 228 2.42 4.98 -5.03
N ALA A 229 3.34 4.93 -4.05
CA ALA A 229 3.87 6.15 -3.45
C ALA A 229 4.72 6.97 -4.45
N LEU A 230 5.57 6.31 -5.25
CA LEU A 230 6.36 7.03 -6.26
C LEU A 230 5.48 7.51 -7.42
N LEU A 231 4.48 6.72 -7.83
CA LEU A 231 3.48 7.16 -8.80
C LEU A 231 2.73 8.38 -8.27
N ALA A 232 2.30 8.39 -7.01
CA ALA A 232 1.63 9.54 -6.37
C ALA A 232 2.52 10.78 -6.33
N ILE A 233 3.81 10.65 -5.95
CA ILE A 233 4.76 11.76 -5.93
C ILE A 233 4.97 12.33 -7.35
N ASP A 234 5.07 11.47 -8.37
CA ASP A 234 5.20 11.91 -9.76
C ASP A 234 3.92 12.59 -10.27
N THR A 235 2.75 12.10 -9.85
CA THR A 235 1.43 12.64 -10.20
C THR A 235 1.16 13.99 -9.55
N LEU A 236 1.40 14.12 -8.23
CA LEU A 236 1.12 15.34 -7.47
C LEU A 236 2.19 16.42 -7.60
N GLY A 237 3.38 16.05 -8.07
CA GLY A 237 4.48 16.97 -8.30
C GLY A 237 4.46 17.56 -9.72
N GLU A 238 5.53 18.29 -10.06
CA GLU A 238 5.71 18.81 -11.42
C GLU A 238 6.09 17.72 -12.45
N GLY A 239 6.00 16.44 -12.08
CA GLY A 239 6.40 15.30 -12.89
C GLY A 239 7.93 15.10 -13.00
N GLY A 240 8.37 14.21 -13.89
CA GLY A 240 9.80 14.02 -14.22
C GLY A 240 10.58 13.10 -13.27
N ILE A 241 9.90 12.40 -12.37
CA ILE A 241 10.50 11.34 -11.58
C ILE A 241 10.48 10.04 -12.38
N LEU A 242 9.33 9.69 -12.92
CA LEU A 242 9.17 8.59 -13.86
C LEU A 242 9.56 9.05 -15.29
N PRO A 243 10.04 8.15 -16.16
CA PRO A 243 10.26 8.48 -17.57
C PRO A 243 8.94 8.95 -18.22
N GLU A 244 9.04 9.72 -19.28
CA GLU A 244 7.84 10.13 -20.05
C GLU A 244 7.06 8.90 -20.51
N HIS A 245 5.79 8.79 -20.10
CA HIS A 245 4.94 7.65 -20.33
C HIS A 245 3.50 8.06 -20.57
N ARG A 246 2.76 7.22 -21.31
CA ARG A 246 1.34 7.44 -21.62
C ARG A 246 0.44 6.32 -21.13
N ILE A 247 1.01 5.22 -20.65
CA ILE A 247 0.28 4.04 -20.21
C ILE A 247 0.70 3.73 -18.80
N VAL A 248 -0.27 3.67 -17.90
CA VAL A 248 -0.07 3.31 -16.49
C VAL A 248 -0.94 2.11 -16.14
N ILE A 249 -0.35 1.10 -15.54
CA ILE A 249 -1.06 -0.05 -14.98
C ILE A 249 -0.89 0.01 -13.46
N VAL A 250 -2.00 0.08 -12.74
CA VAL A 250 -2.03 0.12 -11.27
C VAL A 250 -2.52 -1.23 -10.77
N ASP A 251 -1.62 -2.06 -10.28
CA ASP A 251 -1.96 -3.34 -9.65
C ASP A 251 -2.25 -3.15 -8.16
N GLU A 252 -3.27 -3.81 -7.65
CA GLU A 252 -3.88 -3.57 -6.34
C GLU A 252 -4.39 -2.12 -6.20
N ALA A 253 -5.09 -1.64 -7.24
CA ALA A 253 -5.56 -0.26 -7.40
C ALA A 253 -6.48 0.23 -6.27
N HIS A 254 -7.05 -0.67 -5.47
CA HIS A 254 -7.83 -0.33 -4.29
C HIS A 254 -7.02 0.41 -3.21
N GLU A 255 -5.67 0.31 -3.24
CA GLU A 255 -4.78 1.04 -2.33
C GLU A 255 -4.35 2.42 -2.85
N LEU A 256 -4.65 2.74 -4.12
CA LEU A 256 -4.14 3.96 -4.75
C LEU A 256 -4.53 5.23 -3.99
N VAL A 257 -5.81 5.38 -3.64
CA VAL A 257 -6.34 6.57 -2.95
C VAL A 257 -5.66 6.78 -1.59
N ASP A 258 -5.50 5.71 -0.81
CA ASP A 258 -4.86 5.79 0.50
C ASP A 258 -3.38 6.17 0.37
N ARG A 259 -2.69 5.69 -0.67
CA ARG A 259 -1.30 6.06 -0.94
C ARG A 259 -1.15 7.48 -1.42
N VAL A 260 -2.03 7.96 -2.29
CA VAL A 260 -2.05 9.36 -2.73
C VAL A 260 -2.34 10.28 -1.55
N THR A 261 -3.37 9.97 -0.75
CA THR A 261 -3.68 10.71 0.48
C THR A 261 -2.48 10.75 1.43
N SER A 262 -1.80 9.60 1.65
CA SER A 262 -0.61 9.53 2.51
C SER A 262 0.57 10.38 2.00
N VAL A 263 0.78 10.44 0.69
CA VAL A 263 1.84 11.27 0.07
C VAL A 263 1.51 12.76 0.18
N ALA A 264 0.23 13.12 0.04
CA ALA A 264 -0.25 14.49 0.16
C ALA A 264 -0.42 14.97 1.62
N SER A 265 -0.30 14.06 2.59
CA SER A 265 -0.40 14.39 4.02
C SER A 265 0.87 15.04 4.54
N GLY A 266 0.70 16.01 5.45
CA GLY A 266 1.77 16.67 6.18
C GLY A 266 1.75 16.37 7.67
N GLU A 267 2.92 16.44 8.31
CA GLU A 267 3.09 16.26 9.75
C GLU A 267 3.93 17.40 10.34
N LEU A 268 3.49 17.97 11.45
CA LEU A 268 4.21 18.95 12.22
C LEU A 268 4.40 18.47 13.66
N SER A 269 5.63 18.19 14.05
CA SER A 269 5.99 17.71 15.40
C SER A 269 7.08 18.55 16.04
N ALA A 270 7.12 18.58 17.37
CA ALA A 270 8.18 19.27 18.11
C ALA A 270 9.58 18.74 17.73
N PHE A 271 9.69 17.44 17.47
CA PHE A 271 10.94 16.83 17.03
C PHE A 271 11.42 17.33 15.66
N ALA A 272 10.50 17.46 14.69
CA ALA A 272 10.82 17.99 13.36
C ALA A 272 11.32 19.43 13.44
N ILE A 273 10.69 20.25 14.29
CA ILE A 273 11.10 21.65 14.52
C ILE A 273 12.47 21.72 15.21
N GLU A 274 12.70 20.93 16.25
CA GLU A 274 14.00 20.86 16.92
C GLU A 274 15.13 20.44 15.98
N LEU A 275 14.86 19.47 15.09
CA LEU A 275 15.80 19.06 14.06
C LEU A 275 16.11 20.20 13.09
N ALA A 276 15.07 20.95 12.66
CA ALA A 276 15.24 22.11 11.78
C ALA A 276 16.08 23.22 12.47
N VAL A 277 15.81 23.51 13.74
CA VAL A 277 16.59 24.49 14.55
C VAL A 277 18.06 24.07 14.60
N ARG A 278 18.37 22.82 14.91
CA ARG A 278 19.76 22.32 14.98
C ARG A 278 20.47 22.41 13.62
N ARG A 279 19.82 22.01 12.54
CA ARG A 279 20.39 22.05 11.18
C ARG A 279 20.59 23.46 10.67
N THR A 280 19.77 24.40 11.11
CA THR A 280 19.82 25.81 10.69
C THR A 280 20.82 26.62 11.49
N GLY A 281 21.18 26.21 12.71
CA GLY A 281 21.88 27.01 13.72
C GLY A 281 23.20 27.65 13.30
N ARG A 282 23.90 27.13 12.26
CA ARG A 282 25.13 27.70 11.70
C ARG A 282 24.92 28.33 10.32
N LEU A 283 23.72 28.24 9.77
CA LEU A 283 23.41 28.59 8.37
C LEU A 283 22.53 29.84 8.24
N ALA A 284 22.00 30.34 9.36
CA ALA A 284 21.15 31.52 9.40
C ALA A 284 21.48 32.38 10.62
N ASP A 285 20.99 33.63 10.66
CA ASP A 285 21.20 34.55 11.75
C ASP A 285 20.64 34.01 13.07
N GLU A 286 21.38 34.18 14.16
CA GLU A 286 21.03 33.70 15.50
C GLU A 286 19.64 34.17 15.94
N GLN A 287 19.23 35.38 15.55
CA GLN A 287 17.92 35.93 15.88
C GLN A 287 16.77 35.17 15.20
N GLU A 288 16.91 34.79 13.92
CA GLU A 288 15.87 34.03 13.20
C GLU A 288 15.80 32.59 13.72
N VAL A 289 16.95 31.99 14.00
CA VAL A 289 17.01 30.64 14.61
C VAL A 289 16.37 30.64 16.00
N ALA A 290 16.62 31.68 16.79
CA ALA A 290 16.01 31.84 18.12
C ALA A 290 14.48 31.98 18.03
N ARG A 291 13.94 32.71 17.06
CA ARG A 291 12.48 32.81 16.81
C ARG A 291 11.87 31.47 16.46
N LEU A 292 12.52 30.70 15.61
CA LEU A 292 12.06 29.35 15.25
C LEU A 292 12.04 28.41 16.47
N ALA A 293 13.10 28.46 17.28
CA ALA A 293 13.20 27.69 18.52
C ALA A 293 12.12 28.08 19.54
N GLU A 294 11.87 29.39 19.71
CA GLU A 294 10.83 29.90 20.63
C GLU A 294 9.44 29.43 20.20
N ALA A 295 9.12 29.55 18.92
CA ALA A 295 7.83 29.08 18.37
C ALA A 295 7.67 27.56 18.52
N GLY A 296 8.73 26.77 18.28
CA GLY A 296 8.74 25.33 18.51
C GLY A 296 8.54 24.94 19.99
N ASN A 297 9.19 25.65 20.90
CA ASN A 297 9.01 25.45 22.34
C ASN A 297 7.59 25.80 22.81
N ALA A 298 6.94 26.79 22.19
CA ALA A 298 5.56 27.15 22.49
C ALA A 298 4.54 26.08 22.01
N LEU A 299 4.86 25.36 20.93
CA LEU A 299 3.98 24.31 20.37
C LEU A 299 3.78 23.13 21.33
N THR A 300 4.83 22.65 21.95
CA THR A 300 4.80 21.43 22.79
C THR A 300 3.74 21.48 23.92
N PRO A 301 3.66 22.52 24.78
CA PRO A 301 2.63 22.59 25.81
C PRO A 301 1.21 22.77 25.26
N LEU A 302 1.06 23.42 24.11
CA LEU A 302 -0.22 23.55 23.44
C LEU A 302 -0.73 22.18 22.97
N LEU A 303 0.09 21.41 22.27
CA LEU A 303 -0.27 20.05 21.84
C LEU A 303 -0.59 19.15 23.05
N ALA A 304 0.09 19.34 24.18
CA ALA A 304 -0.19 18.59 25.40
C ALA A 304 -1.58 18.94 26.01
N SER A 305 -2.08 20.14 25.84
CA SER A 305 -3.34 20.61 26.42
C SER A 305 -4.58 20.32 25.57
N LEU A 306 -4.43 20.20 24.24
CA LEU A 306 -5.54 20.01 23.30
C LEU A 306 -6.00 18.53 23.26
N PRO A 307 -7.28 18.24 22.98
CA PRO A 307 -7.76 16.87 22.80
C PRO A 307 -7.17 16.25 21.53
N SER A 308 -6.84 14.96 21.58
CA SER A 308 -6.44 14.22 20.36
C SER A 308 -7.64 13.97 19.45
N GLY A 309 -7.36 13.77 18.16
CA GLY A 309 -8.35 13.55 17.11
C GLY A 309 -8.57 14.77 16.22
N ARG A 310 -9.59 14.72 15.39
CA ARG A 310 -9.89 15.74 14.40
C ARG A 310 -10.24 17.09 15.05
N MET A 311 -9.72 18.16 14.47
CA MET A 311 -9.94 19.52 14.90
C MET A 311 -11.02 20.18 14.03
N ASP A 312 -12.14 20.58 14.66
CA ASP A 312 -13.20 21.34 13.97
C ASP A 312 -12.97 22.86 14.06
N HIS A 313 -12.17 23.31 15.04
CA HIS A 313 -11.83 24.72 15.27
C HIS A 313 -10.34 24.83 15.58
N LEU A 314 -9.71 25.90 15.08
CA LEU A 314 -8.34 26.25 15.42
C LEU A 314 -8.35 27.13 16.67
N ASP A 315 -7.71 26.64 17.73
CA ASP A 315 -7.52 27.44 18.95
C ASP A 315 -6.65 28.68 18.65
N GLN A 316 -6.97 29.83 19.26
CA GLN A 316 -6.29 31.09 18.98
C GLN A 316 -4.79 31.04 19.33
N GLY A 317 -4.43 30.35 20.42
CA GLY A 317 -3.03 30.16 20.81
C GLY A 317 -2.29 29.28 19.82
N LEU A 318 -2.91 28.20 19.35
CA LEU A 318 -2.34 27.34 18.32
C LEU A 318 -2.22 28.08 16.99
N ALA A 319 -3.21 28.85 16.56
CA ALA A 319 -3.15 29.66 15.34
C ALA A 319 -1.98 30.65 15.37
N ALA A 320 -1.80 31.36 16.48
CA ALA A 320 -0.67 32.29 16.64
C ALA A 320 0.69 31.59 16.61
N THR A 321 0.79 30.40 17.22
CA THR A 321 2.00 29.60 17.24
C THR A 321 2.34 29.04 15.86
N LEU A 322 1.35 28.53 15.11
CA LEU A 322 1.54 28.07 13.73
C LEU A 322 1.96 29.21 12.80
N ALA A 323 1.37 30.40 12.94
CA ALA A 323 1.79 31.60 12.19
C ALA A 323 3.23 31.99 12.51
N ALA A 324 3.62 31.99 13.80
CA ALA A 324 5.00 32.27 14.22
C ALA A 324 5.99 31.24 13.66
N LEU A 325 5.64 29.95 13.66
CA LEU A 325 6.43 28.88 13.06
C LEU A 325 6.62 29.07 11.56
N ARG A 326 5.52 29.33 10.83
CA ARG A 326 5.56 29.60 9.39
C ARG A 326 6.49 30.76 9.06
N ASP A 327 6.31 31.88 9.75
CA ASP A 327 7.05 33.10 9.49
C ASP A 327 8.55 32.94 9.84
N ALA A 328 8.86 32.32 10.98
CA ALA A 328 10.25 32.07 11.39
C ALA A 328 10.94 31.05 10.46
N ALA A 329 10.25 29.97 10.08
CA ALA A 329 10.79 28.99 9.13
C ALA A 329 11.03 29.62 7.75
N THR A 330 10.13 30.47 7.27
CA THR A 330 10.28 31.23 6.02
C THR A 330 11.47 32.19 6.10
N GLY A 331 11.65 32.90 7.23
CA GLY A 331 12.79 33.80 7.47
C GLY A 331 14.14 33.08 7.43
N CYS A 332 14.24 31.94 8.12
CA CYS A 332 15.40 31.05 8.07
C CYS A 332 15.66 30.52 6.65
N ALA A 333 14.60 30.01 5.97
CA ALA A 333 14.69 29.45 4.63
C ALA A 333 15.23 30.46 3.61
N ALA A 334 14.83 31.73 3.71
CA ALA A 334 15.33 32.80 2.84
C ALA A 334 16.85 33.03 2.94
N GLN A 335 17.43 32.81 4.11
CA GLN A 335 18.87 32.91 4.33
C GLN A 335 19.59 31.65 3.87
N VAL A 336 19.14 30.48 4.30
CA VAL A 336 19.72 29.16 3.98
C VAL A 336 19.72 28.91 2.47
N ARG A 337 18.66 29.33 1.76
CA ARG A 337 18.54 29.20 0.30
C ARG A 337 19.71 29.84 -0.45
N LYS A 338 20.28 30.93 0.05
CA LYS A 338 21.43 31.56 -0.58
C LYS A 338 22.64 30.64 -0.54
N ILE A 339 22.90 29.97 0.58
CA ILE A 339 23.99 29.01 0.74
C ILE A 339 23.73 27.75 -0.12
N ALA A 340 22.50 27.20 -0.07
CA ALA A 340 22.12 26.02 -0.86
C ALA A 340 22.21 26.26 -2.38
N ALA A 341 22.15 27.52 -2.84
CA ALA A 341 22.27 27.91 -4.24
C ALA A 341 23.71 28.22 -4.69
N MET A 342 24.70 28.25 -3.79
CA MET A 342 26.11 28.53 -4.12
C MET A 342 26.67 27.43 -5.03
N LYS A 343 27.60 27.80 -5.93
CA LYS A 343 28.27 26.87 -6.84
C LYS A 343 29.50 26.26 -6.14
N ASP A 344 29.95 25.12 -6.68
CA ASP A 344 31.08 24.33 -6.11
C ASP A 344 32.37 25.11 -5.91
N ASP A 345 32.58 26.21 -6.67
CA ASP A 345 33.78 27.07 -6.55
C ASP A 345 33.64 28.13 -5.43
N GLU A 346 32.45 28.30 -4.85
CA GLU A 346 32.11 29.40 -3.91
C GLU A 346 31.84 28.90 -2.49
N ALA A 347 31.57 27.62 -2.29
CA ALA A 347 31.24 27.05 -0.98
C ALA A 347 31.74 25.60 -0.81
N ASP A 348 31.94 25.19 0.45
CA ASP A 348 32.24 23.80 0.79
C ASP A 348 31.04 22.89 0.41
N PRO A 349 31.25 21.80 -0.34
CA PRO A 349 30.20 20.82 -0.67
C PRO A 349 29.47 20.27 0.54
N ALA A 350 30.12 20.17 1.70
CA ALA A 350 29.49 19.74 2.94
C ALA A 350 28.48 20.78 3.45
N GLU A 351 28.86 22.07 3.37
CA GLU A 351 27.99 23.18 3.77
C GLU A 351 26.76 23.30 2.86
N VAL A 352 26.94 23.15 1.54
CA VAL A 352 25.83 23.14 0.56
C VAL A 352 24.90 21.98 0.82
N THR A 353 25.43 20.80 1.15
CA THR A 353 24.64 19.62 1.49
C THR A 353 23.83 19.82 2.77
N ALA A 354 24.46 20.38 3.81
CA ALA A 354 23.80 20.71 5.06
C ALA A 354 22.73 21.80 4.87
N ALA A 355 23.04 22.83 4.09
CA ALA A 355 22.07 23.88 3.74
C ALA A 355 20.86 23.34 2.98
N GLN A 356 21.06 22.44 2.02
CA GLN A 356 19.95 21.81 1.31
C GLN A 356 19.06 20.99 2.25
N ALA A 357 19.63 20.23 3.16
CA ALA A 357 18.87 19.45 4.14
C ALA A 357 18.10 20.35 5.14
N ALA A 358 18.72 21.45 5.59
CA ALA A 358 18.07 22.43 6.45
C ALA A 358 16.91 23.14 5.71
N LEU A 359 17.14 23.55 4.46
CA LEU A 359 16.15 24.24 3.64
C LEU A 359 14.87 23.40 3.46
N VAL A 360 15.01 22.12 3.17
CA VAL A 360 13.87 21.20 3.03
C VAL A 360 13.04 21.16 4.30
N ASN A 361 13.65 21.00 5.47
CA ASN A 361 12.91 20.96 6.73
C ASN A 361 12.20 22.29 7.03
N LEU A 362 12.84 23.42 6.73
CA LEU A 362 12.26 24.74 6.94
C LEU A 362 11.05 24.97 6.02
N GLU A 363 11.17 24.59 4.74
CA GLU A 363 10.09 24.70 3.78
C GLU A 363 8.91 23.77 4.14
N GLU A 364 9.17 22.55 4.60
CA GLU A 364 8.14 21.63 5.11
C GLU A 364 7.40 22.24 6.30
N ILE A 365 8.11 22.75 7.31
CA ILE A 365 7.48 23.40 8.46
C ILE A 365 6.62 24.59 8.04
N ALA A 366 7.11 25.44 7.14
CA ALA A 366 6.39 26.61 6.68
C ALA A 366 5.12 26.24 5.91
N VAL A 367 5.22 25.29 4.98
CA VAL A 367 4.09 24.81 4.16
C VAL A 367 3.05 24.13 5.04
N GLU A 368 3.46 23.22 5.92
CA GLU A 368 2.50 22.47 6.73
C GLU A 368 1.80 23.39 7.78
N ALA A 369 2.52 24.34 8.36
CA ALA A 369 1.91 25.34 9.25
C ALA A 369 0.89 26.22 8.50
N ASP A 370 1.20 26.63 7.27
CA ASP A 370 0.30 27.44 6.43
C ASP A 370 -0.96 26.64 6.02
N ARG A 371 -0.80 25.40 5.56
CA ARG A 371 -1.90 24.47 5.26
C ARG A 371 -2.83 24.28 6.47
N MET A 372 -2.23 24.05 7.65
CA MET A 372 -3.01 23.88 8.89
C MET A 372 -3.79 25.13 9.28
N ILE A 373 -3.28 26.33 9.00
CA ILE A 373 -4.01 27.59 9.25
C ILE A 373 -5.13 27.76 8.22
N THR A 374 -4.81 27.68 6.94
CA THR A 374 -5.75 27.95 5.82
C THR A 374 -6.90 26.94 5.75
N ALA A 375 -6.68 25.71 6.22
CA ALA A 375 -7.73 24.70 6.35
C ALA A 375 -8.95 25.18 7.19
N PHE A 376 -8.75 26.18 8.07
CA PHE A 376 -9.82 26.71 8.92
C PHE A 376 -10.44 28.01 8.40
N ASP A 377 -9.96 28.56 7.30
CA ASP A 377 -10.54 29.75 6.67
C ASP A 377 -11.90 29.46 6.05
N GLN A 378 -12.17 28.19 5.73
CA GLN A 378 -13.44 27.74 5.16
C GLN A 378 -14.39 27.17 6.23
N PRO A 379 -15.72 27.25 6.03
CA PRO A 379 -16.69 26.53 6.84
C PRO A 379 -16.41 25.02 6.83
N VAL A 380 -16.69 24.32 7.93
CA VAL A 380 -16.41 22.87 8.09
C VAL A 380 -16.93 22.00 6.94
N ALA A 381 -18.06 22.40 6.32
CA ALA A 381 -18.69 21.67 5.23
C ALA A 381 -17.98 21.85 3.87
N GLU A 382 -17.15 22.87 3.73
CA GLU A 382 -16.47 23.25 2.47
C GLU A 382 -14.96 23.00 2.53
N ARG A 383 -14.46 22.44 3.64
CA ARG A 383 -13.02 22.18 3.82
C ARG A 383 -12.55 21.07 2.92
N GLU A 384 -11.48 21.35 2.22
CA GLU A 384 -10.77 20.39 1.39
C GLU A 384 -9.69 19.66 2.17
N GLU A 385 -9.26 20.19 3.33
CA GLU A 385 -8.25 19.60 4.19
C GLU A 385 -8.78 19.25 5.58
N VAL A 386 -8.22 18.20 6.16
CA VAL A 386 -8.52 17.69 7.50
C VAL A 386 -7.30 17.85 8.37
N VAL A 387 -7.45 18.55 9.50
CA VAL A 387 -6.39 18.71 10.50
C VAL A 387 -6.74 17.92 11.75
N TRP A 388 -5.76 17.21 12.32
CA TRP A 388 -5.94 16.48 13.57
C TRP A 388 -4.67 16.43 14.42
N LEU A 389 -4.88 16.23 15.72
CA LEU A 389 -3.82 15.98 16.68
C LEU A 389 -3.71 14.48 16.96
N GLU A 390 -2.54 13.93 16.74
CA GLU A 390 -2.21 12.55 17.13
C GLU A 390 -1.32 12.54 18.37
N ARG A 391 -1.65 11.66 19.32
CA ARG A 391 -0.80 11.39 20.48
C ARG A 391 -0.40 9.93 20.48
N PRO A 392 0.81 9.61 20.99
CA PRO A 392 1.17 8.23 21.27
C PRO A 392 0.06 7.62 22.10
N SER A 393 -0.47 6.48 21.70
CA SER A 393 -1.54 5.84 22.44
C SER A 393 -1.02 5.38 23.79
N ASP A 394 -1.75 5.64 24.87
CA ASP A 394 -1.53 5.08 26.21
C ASP A 394 -1.54 3.53 26.25
N TRP A 395 -1.70 2.91 25.08
CA TRP A 395 -1.80 1.49 24.81
C TRP A 395 -0.49 0.82 24.35
N ALA A 396 0.59 1.59 24.18
CA ALA A 396 1.89 1.03 23.87
C ALA A 396 2.36 0.18 25.06
N THR A 397 2.35 -1.14 24.88
CA THR A 397 2.96 -2.05 25.86
C THR A 397 4.48 -1.88 25.84
N ALA A 398 5.17 -2.30 26.89
CA ALA A 398 6.63 -2.21 27.00
C ALA A 398 7.41 -2.84 25.81
N ALA A 399 6.75 -3.65 24.97
CA ALA A 399 7.31 -4.18 23.72
C ALA A 399 7.25 -3.19 22.54
N ASP A 400 6.40 -2.16 22.61
CA ASP A 400 6.23 -1.12 21.57
C ASP A 400 7.02 0.16 21.90
N TRP A 401 8.09 0.06 22.68
CA TRP A 401 8.91 1.19 23.15
C TRP A 401 9.47 2.08 22.02
N SER A 402 9.48 1.62 20.79
CA SER A 402 9.84 2.45 19.63
C SER A 402 8.75 3.47 19.27
N ASP A 403 7.47 3.18 19.58
CA ASP A 403 6.33 4.04 19.24
C ASP A 403 5.83 4.88 20.42
N SER A 404 6.01 4.39 21.67
CA SER A 404 5.58 5.09 22.89
C SER A 404 6.39 6.35 23.23
N ALA A 405 7.51 6.59 22.53
CA ALA A 405 8.37 7.77 22.71
C ALA A 405 8.10 8.87 21.68
N ARG A 406 7.17 8.70 20.75
CA ARG A 406 6.86 9.76 19.78
C ARG A 406 6.10 10.88 20.48
N PRO A 407 6.55 12.15 20.36
CA PRO A 407 5.79 13.29 20.87
C PRO A 407 4.47 13.44 20.10
N ALA A 408 3.52 14.18 20.69
CA ALA A 408 2.30 14.55 20.00
C ALA A 408 2.62 15.33 18.71
N SER A 409 1.90 15.06 17.64
CA SER A 409 2.08 15.71 16.34
C SER A 409 0.74 16.17 15.75
N LEU A 410 0.80 17.29 15.02
CA LEU A 410 -0.29 17.75 14.17
C LEU A 410 -0.14 17.15 12.79
N HIS A 411 -1.27 16.81 12.21
CA HIS A 411 -1.34 16.28 10.86
C HIS A 411 -2.32 17.09 10.03
N VAL A 412 -2.06 17.16 8.73
CA VAL A 412 -2.98 17.73 7.74
C VAL A 412 -2.99 16.82 6.52
N ALA A 413 -4.17 16.56 5.98
CA ALA A 413 -4.34 15.73 4.79
C ALA A 413 -5.53 16.19 3.95
N PRO A 414 -5.49 16.01 2.61
CA PRO A 414 -6.63 16.27 1.77
C PRO A 414 -7.81 15.34 2.14
N LEU A 415 -8.99 15.90 2.13
CA LEU A 415 -10.23 15.17 2.39
C LEU A 415 -10.49 14.12 1.31
N GLU A 416 -10.32 14.50 0.07
CA GLU A 416 -10.46 13.68 -1.12
C GLU A 416 -9.27 13.96 -2.04
N VAL A 417 -8.89 13.01 -2.90
CA VAL A 417 -7.77 13.13 -3.86
C VAL A 417 -8.20 12.79 -5.28
N GLY A 418 -9.52 12.71 -5.51
CA GLY A 418 -10.08 12.32 -6.80
C GLY A 418 -9.84 13.36 -7.89
N GLU A 419 -9.92 14.65 -7.55
CA GLU A 419 -9.68 15.74 -8.51
C GLU A 419 -8.22 15.78 -8.94
N GLU A 420 -7.27 15.67 -8.02
CA GLU A 420 -5.84 15.61 -8.32
C GLU A 420 -5.48 14.40 -9.19
N LEU A 421 -6.07 13.23 -8.89
CA LEU A 421 -5.88 12.05 -9.74
C LEU A 421 -6.46 12.26 -11.12
N ALA A 422 -7.63 12.87 -11.22
CA ALA A 422 -8.29 13.15 -12.46
C ALA A 422 -7.45 14.10 -13.34
N GLU A 423 -6.95 15.20 -12.78
CA GLU A 423 -6.17 16.21 -13.51
C GLU A 423 -4.77 15.73 -13.88
N HIS A 424 -4.08 15.04 -12.98
CA HIS A 424 -2.65 14.76 -13.15
C HIS A 424 -2.33 13.33 -13.57
N LEU A 425 -3.25 12.37 -13.32
CA LEU A 425 -3.05 10.98 -13.72
C LEU A 425 -3.92 10.58 -14.92
N PHE A 426 -5.21 10.94 -14.91
CA PHE A 426 -6.14 10.46 -15.91
C PHE A 426 -6.24 11.38 -17.16
N ALA A 427 -5.96 12.68 -17.05
CA ALA A 427 -6.15 13.62 -18.16
C ALA A 427 -5.33 13.26 -19.42
N ASP A 428 -4.05 12.91 -19.26
CA ASP A 428 -3.10 12.74 -20.36
C ASP A 428 -2.65 11.29 -20.59
N LYS A 429 -3.05 10.35 -19.73
CA LYS A 429 -2.60 8.97 -19.75
C LYS A 429 -3.76 7.99 -19.90
N THR A 430 -3.52 6.84 -20.48
CA THR A 430 -4.44 5.70 -20.37
C THR A 430 -4.07 4.89 -19.13
N VAL A 431 -5.02 4.73 -18.21
CA VAL A 431 -4.79 4.06 -16.93
C VAL A 431 -5.61 2.79 -16.84
N VAL A 432 -4.94 1.69 -16.53
CA VAL A 432 -5.55 0.39 -16.22
C VAL A 432 -5.46 0.16 -14.71
N LEU A 433 -6.60 0.09 -14.05
CA LEU A 433 -6.74 -0.15 -12.62
C LEU A 433 -7.13 -1.61 -12.41
N THR A 434 -6.32 -2.39 -11.71
CA THR A 434 -6.62 -3.82 -11.49
C THR A 434 -6.45 -4.23 -10.04
N SER A 435 -7.33 -5.10 -9.57
CA SER A 435 -7.23 -5.76 -8.27
C SER A 435 -8.10 -7.01 -8.22
N ALA A 436 -7.93 -7.80 -7.17
CA ALA A 436 -8.84 -8.92 -6.88
C ALA A 436 -10.24 -8.44 -6.45
N THR A 437 -10.34 -7.22 -5.93
CA THR A 437 -11.59 -6.64 -5.41
C THR A 437 -11.68 -5.17 -5.83
N LEU A 438 -12.53 -4.87 -6.80
CA LEU A 438 -12.85 -3.51 -7.26
C LEU A 438 -14.36 -3.26 -7.32
N THR A 439 -15.18 -4.29 -7.31
CA THR A 439 -16.63 -4.12 -7.18
C THR A 439 -17.03 -4.17 -5.71
N LEU A 440 -17.69 -3.13 -5.26
CA LEU A 440 -18.25 -3.02 -3.92
C LEU A 440 -19.77 -3.07 -4.02
N GLY A 441 -20.40 -4.06 -3.36
CA GLY A 441 -21.82 -4.33 -3.54
C GLY A 441 -22.21 -4.67 -4.99
N GLY A 442 -21.28 -5.17 -5.79
CA GLY A 442 -21.48 -5.53 -7.21
C GLY A 442 -21.30 -4.37 -8.20
N SER A 443 -20.74 -3.23 -7.79
CA SER A 443 -20.54 -2.04 -8.64
C SER A 443 -19.11 -1.50 -8.53
N PHE A 444 -18.55 -1.01 -9.64
CA PHE A 444 -17.28 -0.28 -9.68
C PHE A 444 -17.44 1.20 -9.23
N ALA A 445 -18.65 1.76 -9.29
CA ALA A 445 -18.92 3.18 -9.04
C ALA A 445 -18.36 3.72 -7.72
N PRO A 446 -18.37 2.99 -6.58
CA PRO A 446 -17.81 3.51 -5.34
C PRO A 446 -16.31 3.82 -5.42
N LEU A 447 -15.52 2.96 -6.07
CA LEU A 447 -14.09 3.19 -6.26
C LEU A 447 -13.80 4.16 -7.40
N ALA A 448 -14.58 4.11 -8.50
CA ALA A 448 -14.45 5.05 -9.60
C ALA A 448 -14.60 6.50 -9.13
N ARG A 449 -15.55 6.77 -8.22
CA ARG A 449 -15.71 8.09 -7.57
C ARG A 449 -14.49 8.49 -6.77
N GLN A 450 -13.95 7.59 -5.95
CA GLN A 450 -12.77 7.87 -5.13
C GLN A 450 -11.52 8.15 -5.99
N TRP A 451 -11.42 7.56 -7.18
CA TRP A 451 -10.37 7.85 -8.15
C TRP A 451 -10.62 9.10 -8.99
N GLY A 452 -11.81 9.72 -8.90
CA GLY A 452 -12.18 10.87 -9.72
C GLY A 452 -12.60 10.52 -11.15
N LEU A 453 -12.88 9.24 -11.47
CA LEU A 453 -13.27 8.79 -12.81
C LEU A 453 -14.72 9.16 -13.19
N ASP A 454 -15.56 9.49 -12.22
CA ASP A 454 -16.93 9.96 -12.44
C ASP A 454 -17.04 11.50 -12.37
N ALA A 455 -15.91 12.20 -12.21
CA ALA A 455 -15.88 13.66 -12.22
C ALA A 455 -16.27 14.15 -13.62
N SER A 456 -17.41 14.82 -13.68
CA SER A 456 -17.94 15.41 -14.92
C SER A 456 -17.03 16.48 -15.53
N ALA A 457 -16.04 16.97 -14.77
CA ALA A 457 -15.11 18.01 -15.17
C ALA A 457 -14.11 17.57 -16.23
N ILE A 458 -13.75 16.27 -16.32
CA ILE A 458 -12.65 15.79 -17.18
C ILE A 458 -13.16 14.99 -18.37
N GLY A 459 -14.42 14.50 -18.33
CA GLY A 459 -15.01 13.73 -19.43
C GLY A 459 -14.23 12.47 -19.80
N ALA A 460 -13.45 11.93 -18.87
CA ALA A 460 -12.68 10.72 -19.10
C ALA A 460 -13.61 9.52 -19.25
N GLU A 461 -13.62 8.91 -20.43
CA GLU A 461 -14.31 7.65 -20.65
C GLU A 461 -13.57 6.52 -19.92
N TRP A 462 -14.32 5.69 -19.19
CA TRP A 462 -13.78 4.51 -18.54
C TRP A 462 -14.74 3.32 -18.64
N ASN A 463 -14.16 2.13 -18.60
CA ASN A 463 -14.90 0.88 -18.62
C ASN A 463 -14.54 0.02 -17.40
N GLY A 464 -15.52 -0.71 -16.86
CA GLY A 464 -15.33 -1.67 -15.78
C GLY A 464 -15.63 -3.09 -16.25
N ILE A 465 -14.74 -4.06 -15.97
CA ILE A 465 -14.93 -5.45 -16.29
C ILE A 465 -14.57 -6.36 -15.11
N ASP A 466 -15.44 -7.30 -14.79
CA ASP A 466 -15.13 -8.41 -13.87
C ASP A 466 -14.84 -9.66 -14.71
N VAL A 467 -13.58 -10.10 -14.71
CA VAL A 467 -13.15 -11.30 -15.45
C VAL A 467 -13.31 -12.59 -14.63
N GLY A 468 -13.86 -12.47 -13.42
CA GLY A 468 -14.14 -13.58 -12.53
C GLY A 468 -12.89 -14.16 -11.85
N SER A 469 -13.06 -15.37 -11.34
CA SER A 469 -12.02 -16.14 -10.68
C SER A 469 -12.02 -17.58 -11.23
N PRO A 470 -10.87 -18.23 -11.35
CA PRO A 470 -10.80 -19.63 -11.77
C PRO A 470 -11.34 -20.60 -10.71
N PHE A 471 -11.48 -20.14 -9.46
CA PHE A 471 -11.89 -20.97 -8.35
C PHE A 471 -13.40 -21.21 -8.32
N ALA A 472 -13.82 -22.45 -8.09
CA ALA A 472 -15.22 -22.83 -7.87
C ALA A 472 -15.64 -22.51 -6.42
N HIS A 473 -15.69 -21.21 -6.03
CA HIS A 473 -15.90 -20.75 -4.65
C HIS A 473 -17.04 -21.46 -3.94
N GLY A 474 -18.20 -21.63 -4.58
CA GLY A 474 -19.37 -22.29 -3.98
C GLY A 474 -19.19 -23.78 -3.69
N ARG A 475 -18.15 -24.44 -4.27
CA ARG A 475 -17.80 -25.83 -4.01
C ARG A 475 -16.57 -25.98 -3.12
N SER A 476 -15.68 -24.99 -3.15
CA SER A 476 -14.37 -25.04 -2.50
C SER A 476 -14.37 -24.35 -1.14
N GLY A 477 -15.31 -23.44 -0.89
CA GLY A 477 -15.32 -22.65 0.33
C GLY A 477 -16.72 -22.49 0.94
N ILE A 478 -16.73 -22.37 2.25
CA ILE A 478 -17.92 -22.07 3.05
C ILE A 478 -17.74 -20.70 3.68
N LEU A 479 -18.72 -19.81 3.55
CA LEU A 479 -18.83 -18.59 4.35
C LEU A 479 -19.76 -18.89 5.54
N TYR A 480 -19.18 -18.94 6.71
CA TYR A 480 -19.90 -19.08 7.96
C TYR A 480 -20.04 -17.74 8.67
N VAL A 481 -21.25 -17.39 9.08
CA VAL A 481 -21.51 -16.24 9.94
C VAL A 481 -22.07 -16.71 11.28
N ALA A 482 -21.36 -16.44 12.36
CA ALA A 482 -21.74 -16.87 13.71
C ALA A 482 -22.89 -16.02 14.25
N ARG A 483 -24.10 -16.23 13.72
CA ARG A 483 -25.31 -15.45 14.03
C ARG A 483 -25.71 -15.52 15.51
N HIS A 484 -25.34 -16.56 16.23
CA HIS A 484 -25.71 -16.80 17.62
C HIS A 484 -24.86 -15.98 18.60
N LEU A 485 -23.71 -15.44 18.17
CA LEU A 485 -22.84 -14.65 19.03
C LEU A 485 -23.44 -13.27 19.35
N PRO A 486 -23.09 -12.68 20.49
CA PRO A 486 -23.44 -11.30 20.80
C PRO A 486 -22.75 -10.33 19.83
N PRO A 487 -23.31 -9.16 19.54
CA PRO A 487 -22.64 -8.13 18.75
C PRO A 487 -21.31 -7.73 19.42
N PRO A 488 -20.26 -7.44 18.64
CA PRO A 488 -18.97 -6.99 19.17
C PRO A 488 -19.11 -5.75 20.06
N SER A 489 -18.46 -5.75 21.21
CA SER A 489 -18.40 -4.63 22.17
C SER A 489 -17.02 -3.95 22.17
N ARG A 490 -16.90 -2.84 22.93
CA ARG A 490 -15.60 -2.18 23.18
C ARG A 490 -14.80 -2.86 24.29
N ASP A 491 -15.42 -3.72 25.09
CA ASP A 491 -14.85 -4.30 26.30
C ASP A 491 -13.96 -5.54 26.03
N GLY A 492 -13.73 -5.86 24.78
CA GLY A 492 -12.88 -7.00 24.38
C GLY A 492 -13.68 -8.12 23.70
N LEU A 493 -13.10 -9.34 23.74
CA LEU A 493 -13.73 -10.54 23.19
C LEU A 493 -14.53 -11.24 24.30
N PRO A 494 -15.87 -11.41 24.13
CA PRO A 494 -16.71 -12.12 25.11
C PRO A 494 -16.32 -13.61 25.20
N PRO A 495 -16.62 -14.31 26.32
CA PRO A 495 -16.34 -15.73 26.48
C PRO A 495 -16.93 -16.60 25.37
N GLU A 496 -18.17 -16.33 24.96
CA GLU A 496 -18.87 -17.06 23.88
C GLU A 496 -18.11 -16.99 22.56
N TYR A 497 -17.40 -15.90 22.36
CA TYR A 497 -16.56 -15.68 21.19
C TYR A 497 -15.30 -16.54 21.21
N MET A 498 -14.69 -16.63 22.38
CA MET A 498 -13.52 -17.46 22.60
C MET A 498 -13.85 -18.94 22.50
N ASP A 499 -15.04 -19.35 22.97
CA ASP A 499 -15.54 -20.72 22.87
C ASP A 499 -15.77 -21.11 21.40
N GLU A 500 -16.42 -20.24 20.61
CA GLU A 500 -16.63 -20.50 19.19
C GLU A 500 -15.31 -20.54 18.41
N LEU A 501 -14.38 -19.64 18.70
CA LEU A 501 -13.04 -19.62 18.09
C LEU A 501 -12.28 -20.93 18.41
N TRP A 502 -12.33 -21.38 19.65
CA TRP A 502 -11.71 -22.63 20.09
C TRP A 502 -12.29 -23.85 19.36
N GLU A 503 -13.62 -23.95 19.29
CA GLU A 503 -14.31 -25.05 18.60
C GLU A 503 -13.98 -25.09 17.10
N LEU A 504 -13.90 -23.94 16.43
CA LEU A 504 -13.54 -23.84 15.02
C LEU A 504 -12.09 -24.27 14.79
N ILE A 505 -11.13 -23.77 15.56
CA ILE A 505 -9.72 -24.13 15.42
C ILE A 505 -9.49 -25.61 15.73
N LYS A 506 -10.13 -26.14 16.76
CA LYS A 506 -10.08 -27.56 17.10
C LYS A 506 -10.62 -28.42 15.94
N ALA A 507 -11.76 -28.02 15.37
CA ALA A 507 -12.35 -28.72 14.22
C ALA A 507 -11.45 -28.66 12.96
N ALA A 508 -10.72 -27.58 12.76
CA ALA A 508 -9.76 -27.40 11.68
C ALA A 508 -8.43 -28.13 11.89
N GLY A 509 -8.16 -28.64 13.11
CA GLY A 509 -6.88 -29.23 13.46
C GLY A 509 -5.75 -28.20 13.50
N GLY A 510 -6.00 -27.00 14.01
CA GLY A 510 -5.16 -25.81 13.84
C GLY A 510 -5.44 -25.15 12.49
N ARG A 511 -4.47 -25.08 11.59
CA ARG A 511 -4.59 -24.67 10.16
C ARG A 511 -5.40 -23.39 9.94
N THR A 512 -5.24 -22.41 10.86
CA THR A 512 -6.11 -21.25 10.98
C THR A 512 -5.34 -19.95 10.82
N LEU A 513 -5.85 -19.06 9.96
CA LEU A 513 -5.47 -17.66 9.93
C LEU A 513 -6.54 -16.83 10.64
N GLY A 514 -6.18 -16.26 11.79
CA GLY A 514 -7.04 -15.38 12.58
C GLY A 514 -6.76 -13.92 12.32
N LEU A 515 -7.75 -13.19 11.79
CA LEU A 515 -7.68 -11.80 11.39
C LEU A 515 -8.50 -10.95 12.38
N PHE A 516 -7.80 -10.18 13.20
CA PHE A 516 -8.41 -9.40 14.27
C PHE A 516 -8.40 -7.90 13.97
N SER A 517 -9.39 -7.21 14.48
CA SER A 517 -9.54 -5.76 14.34
C SER A 517 -8.53 -4.93 15.16
N SER A 518 -7.84 -5.56 16.12
CA SER A 518 -6.80 -4.91 16.92
C SER A 518 -5.74 -5.90 17.38
N MET A 519 -4.51 -5.41 17.58
CA MET A 519 -3.41 -6.20 18.13
C MET A 519 -3.71 -6.72 19.54
N ARG A 520 -4.42 -5.94 20.36
CA ARG A 520 -4.87 -6.37 21.69
C ARG A 520 -5.78 -7.59 21.60
N ALA A 521 -6.74 -7.58 20.67
CA ALA A 521 -7.63 -8.72 20.46
C ALA A 521 -6.87 -9.95 19.94
N ALA A 522 -5.95 -9.76 18.98
CA ALA A 522 -5.11 -10.85 18.46
C ALA A 522 -4.24 -11.49 19.55
N LYS A 523 -3.55 -10.68 20.36
CA LYS A 523 -2.71 -11.16 21.47
C LYS A 523 -3.53 -11.87 22.56
N ALA A 524 -4.71 -11.33 22.93
CA ALA A 524 -5.59 -11.96 23.91
C ALA A 524 -6.12 -13.32 23.43
N ALA A 525 -6.57 -13.39 22.17
CA ALA A 525 -7.01 -14.65 21.57
C ALA A 525 -5.86 -15.66 21.47
N ALA A 526 -4.67 -15.23 21.04
CA ALA A 526 -3.49 -16.10 20.94
C ALA A 526 -3.10 -16.68 22.30
N ALA A 527 -3.07 -15.86 23.36
CA ALA A 527 -2.76 -16.31 24.71
C ALA A 527 -3.75 -17.40 25.19
N ALA A 528 -5.05 -17.16 25.07
CA ALA A 528 -6.08 -18.11 25.46
C ALA A 528 -6.03 -19.42 24.63
N MET A 529 -5.78 -19.32 23.32
CA MET A 529 -5.69 -20.50 22.47
C MET A 529 -4.43 -21.33 22.72
N ARG A 530 -3.30 -20.69 23.07
CA ARG A 530 -2.05 -21.39 23.47
C ARG A 530 -2.22 -22.23 24.73
N GLU A 531 -3.02 -21.77 25.68
CA GLU A 531 -3.27 -22.49 26.93
C GLU A 531 -4.22 -23.68 26.74
N SER A 532 -5.13 -23.62 25.79
CA SER A 532 -6.25 -24.56 25.69
C SER A 532 -6.21 -25.52 24.49
N LEU A 533 -5.43 -25.21 23.44
CA LEU A 533 -5.32 -26.01 22.21
C LEU A 533 -4.03 -26.82 22.17
N PRO A 534 -4.04 -28.04 21.61
CA PRO A 534 -2.83 -28.84 21.41
C PRO A 534 -2.02 -28.43 20.16
N TYR A 535 -2.37 -27.34 19.50
CA TYR A 535 -1.75 -26.87 18.25
C TYR A 535 -0.93 -25.62 18.49
N PRO A 536 0.18 -25.41 17.74
CA PRO A 536 0.95 -24.17 17.81
C PRO A 536 0.10 -22.96 17.40
N VAL A 537 0.24 -21.86 18.13
CA VAL A 537 -0.41 -20.59 17.82
C VAL A 537 0.65 -19.49 17.78
N LEU A 538 0.91 -18.97 16.59
CA LEU A 538 1.78 -17.81 16.36
C LEU A 538 0.94 -16.53 16.42
N CYS A 539 1.56 -15.44 16.85
CA CYS A 539 0.90 -14.14 16.89
C CYS A 539 1.82 -13.08 16.29
N GLN A 540 1.25 -12.16 15.55
CA GLN A 540 1.96 -10.99 15.04
C GLN A 540 2.64 -10.24 16.20
N GLY A 541 3.96 -10.00 16.05
CA GLY A 541 4.81 -9.42 17.07
C GLY A 541 5.65 -10.46 17.84
N ASP A 542 5.43 -11.76 17.66
CA ASP A 542 6.33 -12.80 18.18
C ASP A 542 7.66 -12.85 17.40
N ASP A 543 7.59 -12.58 16.08
CA ASP A 543 8.73 -12.47 15.18
C ASP A 543 8.36 -11.55 13.99
N SER A 544 9.28 -11.39 13.01
CA SER A 544 9.00 -10.69 11.76
C SER A 544 7.84 -11.36 11.01
N THR A 545 6.99 -10.56 10.36
CA THR A 545 5.83 -11.08 9.62
C THR A 545 6.23 -12.14 8.58
N MET A 546 7.38 -11.96 7.92
CA MET A 546 7.89 -12.91 6.92
C MET A 546 8.23 -14.26 7.57
N GLN A 547 8.87 -14.26 8.73
CA GLN A 547 9.23 -15.47 9.46
C GLN A 547 7.98 -16.21 9.95
N LEU A 548 7.02 -15.48 10.54
CA LEU A 548 5.75 -16.06 11.00
C LEU A 548 4.95 -16.72 9.87
N VAL A 549 4.87 -16.08 8.71
CA VAL A 549 4.19 -16.65 7.53
C VAL A 549 4.91 -17.89 7.03
N LYS A 550 6.25 -17.90 7.04
CA LYS A 550 7.06 -19.06 6.64
C LYS A 550 6.85 -20.24 7.59
N GLU A 551 6.83 -20.00 8.89
CA GLU A 551 6.56 -21.04 9.91
C GLU A 551 5.14 -21.58 9.78
N PHE A 552 4.15 -20.70 9.63
CA PHE A 552 2.75 -21.08 9.39
C PHE A 552 2.57 -21.94 8.13
N ALA A 553 3.28 -21.62 7.06
CA ALA A 553 3.23 -22.40 5.82
C ALA A 553 3.92 -23.76 5.95
N ALA A 554 4.97 -23.88 6.77
CA ALA A 554 5.78 -25.09 6.90
C ALA A 554 5.19 -26.14 7.86
N ASP A 555 4.37 -25.71 8.84
CA ASP A 555 3.79 -26.57 9.86
C ASP A 555 2.26 -26.53 9.78
N GLU A 556 1.66 -27.56 9.17
CA GLU A 556 0.21 -27.62 8.90
C GLU A 556 -0.70 -27.36 10.12
N PRO A 557 -0.47 -27.93 11.31
CA PRO A 557 -1.35 -27.73 12.47
C PRO A 557 -1.21 -26.35 13.12
N THR A 558 -0.31 -25.52 12.64
CA THR A 558 -0.10 -24.18 13.20
C THR A 558 -1.27 -23.24 12.88
N SER A 559 -1.56 -22.32 13.80
CA SER A 559 -2.45 -21.18 13.60
C SER A 559 -1.66 -19.88 13.67
N LEU A 560 -2.02 -18.88 12.87
CA LEU A 560 -1.38 -17.56 12.86
C LEU A 560 -2.42 -16.47 13.09
N PHE A 561 -2.22 -15.66 14.14
CA PHE A 561 -3.10 -14.56 14.49
C PHE A 561 -2.44 -13.20 14.28
N GLY A 562 -3.20 -12.22 13.79
CA GLY A 562 -2.73 -10.86 13.63
C GLY A 562 -3.79 -9.88 13.17
N THR A 563 -3.35 -8.69 12.85
CA THR A 563 -4.21 -7.59 12.40
C THR A 563 -4.23 -7.44 10.87
N LEU A 564 -4.86 -6.39 10.39
CA LEU A 564 -5.02 -6.06 8.97
C LEU A 564 -3.70 -6.08 8.18
N SER A 565 -2.57 -5.76 8.78
CA SER A 565 -1.26 -5.82 8.12
C SER A 565 -0.84 -7.24 7.71
N LEU A 566 -1.36 -8.29 8.37
CA LEU A 566 -1.20 -9.68 7.91
C LEU A 566 -2.07 -9.99 6.70
N TRP A 567 -3.18 -9.28 6.49
CA TRP A 567 -4.07 -9.55 5.36
C TRP A 567 -3.40 -9.30 4.01
N GLN A 568 -2.49 -8.35 3.95
CA GLN A 568 -1.79 -7.97 2.70
C GLN A 568 -0.59 -8.88 2.38
N GLY A 569 0.02 -9.52 3.38
CA GLY A 569 1.28 -10.26 3.24
C GLY A 569 1.19 -11.79 3.23
N VAL A 570 0.04 -12.39 3.56
CA VAL A 570 -0.08 -13.85 3.69
C VAL A 570 -0.51 -14.49 2.37
N ASP A 571 0.36 -15.32 1.81
CA ASP A 571 0.08 -16.15 0.65
C ASP A 571 0.53 -17.59 0.96
N VAL A 572 -0.40 -18.40 1.48
CA VAL A 572 -0.16 -19.78 1.92
C VAL A 572 -1.12 -20.71 1.18
N PRO A 573 -0.68 -21.31 0.07
CA PRO A 573 -1.45 -22.34 -0.61
C PRO A 573 -1.36 -23.69 0.12
N GLY A 574 -2.38 -24.52 -0.07
CA GLY A 574 -2.34 -25.91 0.36
C GLY A 574 -2.93 -26.16 1.75
N PRO A 575 -2.56 -27.27 2.39
CA PRO A 575 -3.25 -27.80 3.56
C PRO A 575 -3.04 -27.02 4.85
N SER A 576 -2.05 -26.14 4.92
CA SER A 576 -1.76 -25.30 6.10
C SER A 576 -2.82 -24.23 6.38
N LEU A 577 -3.68 -23.91 5.40
CA LEU A 577 -4.78 -22.96 5.58
C LEU A 577 -6.13 -23.60 5.22
N ARG A 578 -6.93 -23.91 6.22
CA ARG A 578 -8.29 -24.47 6.08
C ARG A 578 -9.36 -23.58 6.69
N LEU A 579 -8.98 -22.67 7.55
CA LEU A 579 -9.89 -21.78 8.24
C LEU A 579 -9.31 -20.35 8.27
N VAL A 580 -10.09 -19.41 7.77
CA VAL A 580 -9.86 -17.98 7.96
C VAL A 580 -10.92 -17.49 8.93
N VAL A 581 -10.50 -16.92 10.06
CA VAL A 581 -11.42 -16.32 11.04
C VAL A 581 -11.28 -14.81 10.98
N ILE A 582 -12.40 -14.11 10.86
CA ILE A 582 -12.48 -12.65 10.94
C ILE A 582 -13.28 -12.30 12.20
N ASP A 583 -12.63 -11.61 13.15
CA ASP A 583 -13.21 -11.36 14.47
C ASP A 583 -14.48 -10.51 14.41
N ARG A 584 -14.48 -9.45 13.63
CA ARG A 584 -15.62 -8.54 13.43
C ARG A 584 -15.53 -7.85 12.07
N ILE A 585 -16.62 -7.23 11.65
CA ILE A 585 -16.62 -6.36 10.46
C ILE A 585 -15.62 -5.22 10.69
N PRO A 586 -14.60 -5.06 9.82
CA PRO A 586 -13.50 -4.12 9.99
C PRO A 586 -13.91 -2.69 9.60
N PHE A 587 -14.88 -2.10 10.30
CA PHE A 587 -15.20 -0.68 10.13
C PHE A 587 -14.02 0.18 10.58
N PRO A 588 -13.81 1.36 9.96
CA PRO A 588 -12.89 2.35 10.48
C PRO A 588 -13.22 2.68 11.94
N ARG A 589 -12.22 3.05 12.71
CA ARG A 589 -12.47 3.51 14.08
C ARG A 589 -13.36 4.76 14.06
N PRO A 590 -14.32 4.89 14.99
CA PRO A 590 -15.20 6.07 15.04
C PRO A 590 -14.45 7.40 15.27
N ASP A 591 -13.26 7.32 15.84
CA ASP A 591 -12.35 8.42 16.15
C ASP A 591 -11.28 8.63 15.06
N ASP A 592 -11.32 7.88 13.96
CA ASP A 592 -10.44 8.10 12.81
C ASP A 592 -10.72 9.48 12.18
N PRO A 593 -9.72 10.37 12.13
CA PRO A 593 -9.94 11.75 11.70
C PRO A 593 -10.42 11.87 10.25
N LEU A 594 -9.76 11.17 9.32
CA LEU A 594 -10.10 11.21 7.89
C LEU A 594 -11.44 10.54 7.61
N ALA A 595 -11.65 9.33 8.14
CA ALA A 595 -12.92 8.63 7.94
C ALA A 595 -14.10 9.41 8.49
N SER A 596 -13.95 10.06 9.67
CA SER A 596 -15.01 10.89 10.25
C SER A 596 -15.27 12.16 9.45
N ALA A 597 -14.25 12.79 8.87
CA ALA A 597 -14.39 13.96 8.01
C ALA A 597 -15.07 13.58 6.68
N ARG A 598 -14.60 12.53 6.01
CA ARG A 598 -15.21 11.99 4.78
C ARG A 598 -16.68 11.59 4.97
N THR A 599 -17.01 10.98 6.13
CA THR A 599 -18.39 10.64 6.49
C THR A 599 -19.27 11.89 6.55
N ARG A 600 -18.82 12.95 7.23
CA ARG A 600 -19.56 14.22 7.30
C ARG A 600 -19.73 14.88 5.93
N ALA A 601 -18.67 14.89 5.12
CA ALA A 601 -18.72 15.46 3.77
C ALA A 601 -19.71 14.72 2.88
N ALA A 602 -19.74 13.38 2.93
CA ALA A 602 -20.72 12.58 2.19
C ALA A 602 -22.16 12.86 2.66
N ASP A 603 -22.39 12.93 3.97
CA ASP A 603 -23.72 13.27 4.53
C ASP A 603 -24.15 14.69 4.12
N ALA A 604 -23.24 15.67 4.10
CA ALA A 604 -23.51 17.04 3.69
C ALA A 604 -23.92 17.15 2.20
N ARG A 605 -23.38 16.29 1.34
CA ARG A 605 -23.78 16.18 -0.08
C ARG A 605 -25.10 15.44 -0.28
N GLY A 606 -25.77 15.00 0.79
CA GLY A 606 -27.03 14.25 0.73
C GLY A 606 -26.85 12.75 0.45
N GLY A 607 -25.63 12.24 0.49
CA GLY A 607 -25.30 10.84 0.44
C GLY A 607 -25.46 10.13 1.79
N SER A 608 -24.91 8.93 1.90
CA SER A 608 -24.81 8.20 3.17
C SER A 608 -23.33 8.00 3.53
N GLY A 609 -22.82 8.84 4.42
CA GLY A 609 -21.43 8.76 4.85
C GLY A 609 -21.06 7.39 5.42
N PHE A 610 -22.00 6.74 6.13
CA PHE A 610 -21.78 5.38 6.59
C PHE A 610 -21.56 4.39 5.41
N MET A 611 -22.38 4.46 4.37
CA MET A 611 -22.25 3.54 3.23
C MET A 611 -21.03 3.87 2.37
N GLU A 612 -20.80 5.15 2.10
CA GLU A 612 -19.74 5.62 1.21
C GLU A 612 -18.34 5.47 1.82
N VAL A 613 -18.21 5.60 3.14
CA VAL A 613 -16.92 5.52 3.83
C VAL A 613 -16.78 4.20 4.59
N SER A 614 -17.61 4.00 5.61
CA SER A 614 -17.42 2.90 6.54
C SER A 614 -17.76 1.54 5.93
N ALA A 615 -18.87 1.44 5.19
CA ALA A 615 -19.29 0.17 4.59
C ALA A 615 -18.38 -0.21 3.39
N ASN A 616 -17.96 0.76 2.57
CA ASN A 616 -17.02 0.52 1.46
C ASN A 616 -15.66 0.01 1.98
N HIS A 617 -15.10 0.69 3.00
CA HIS A 617 -13.85 0.25 3.63
C HIS A 617 -13.97 -1.17 4.20
N ALA A 618 -15.04 -1.44 4.95
CA ALA A 618 -15.26 -2.76 5.52
C ALA A 618 -15.49 -3.85 4.45
N ALA A 619 -16.21 -3.54 3.37
CA ALA A 619 -16.44 -4.45 2.25
C ALA A 619 -15.13 -4.88 1.59
N LEU A 620 -14.26 -3.89 1.30
CA LEU A 620 -12.96 -4.12 0.71
C LEU A 620 -12.09 -5.05 1.58
N LEU A 621 -11.94 -4.72 2.85
CA LEU A 621 -11.14 -5.50 3.78
C LEU A 621 -11.70 -6.92 4.00
N LEU A 622 -13.01 -7.06 4.16
CA LEU A 622 -13.64 -8.38 4.26
C LEU A 622 -13.36 -9.25 3.03
N ALA A 623 -13.46 -8.68 1.83
CA ALA A 623 -13.20 -9.41 0.60
C ALA A 623 -11.73 -9.83 0.48
N GLN A 624 -10.80 -8.98 0.88
CA GLN A 624 -9.37 -9.29 0.93
C GLN A 624 -9.08 -10.44 1.92
N GLY A 625 -9.63 -10.37 3.14
CA GLY A 625 -9.47 -11.40 4.14
C GLY A 625 -10.07 -12.74 3.69
N ALA A 626 -11.29 -12.71 3.17
CA ALA A 626 -11.95 -13.91 2.64
C ALA A 626 -11.23 -14.52 1.43
N GLY A 627 -10.62 -13.67 0.59
CA GLY A 627 -9.83 -14.06 -0.57
C GLY A 627 -8.51 -14.78 -0.22
N ARG A 628 -8.10 -14.83 1.05
CA ARG A 628 -6.91 -15.58 1.49
C ARG A 628 -7.12 -17.09 1.49
N LEU A 629 -8.37 -17.55 1.59
CA LEU A 629 -8.69 -18.97 1.76
C LEU A 629 -8.28 -19.84 0.57
N LEU A 630 -8.51 -19.38 -0.66
CA LEU A 630 -8.27 -20.17 -1.88
C LEU A 630 -7.10 -19.57 -2.68
N ARG A 631 -6.04 -20.35 -2.87
CA ARG A 631 -4.82 -19.98 -3.62
C ARG A 631 -4.50 -20.96 -4.74
N SER A 632 -4.95 -22.20 -4.59
CA SER A 632 -4.85 -23.25 -5.59
C SER A 632 -6.23 -23.86 -5.92
N MET A 633 -6.31 -24.59 -7.04
CA MET A 633 -7.57 -25.24 -7.48
C MET A 633 -8.03 -26.32 -6.50
N ASP A 634 -7.10 -26.87 -5.73
CA ASP A 634 -7.38 -27.97 -4.79
C ASP A 634 -7.68 -27.48 -3.37
N ASP A 635 -7.54 -26.18 -3.11
CA ASP A 635 -7.82 -25.61 -1.79
C ASP A 635 -9.30 -25.73 -1.44
N ARG A 636 -9.54 -26.06 -0.18
CA ARG A 636 -10.88 -26.18 0.42
C ARG A 636 -10.84 -25.63 1.84
N GLY A 637 -11.89 -24.94 2.26
CA GLY A 637 -11.91 -24.44 3.63
C GLY A 637 -13.13 -23.61 3.99
N VAL A 638 -13.00 -22.89 5.09
CA VAL A 638 -14.06 -22.07 5.68
C VAL A 638 -13.52 -20.64 5.93
N VAL A 639 -14.32 -19.64 5.59
CA VAL A 639 -14.20 -18.28 6.09
C VAL A 639 -15.27 -18.12 7.17
N ALA A 640 -14.85 -17.92 8.41
CA ALA A 640 -15.72 -17.72 9.55
C ALA A 640 -15.71 -16.25 9.97
N ILE A 641 -16.84 -15.57 9.88
CA ILE A 641 -17.01 -14.19 10.36
C ILE A 641 -17.81 -14.23 11.66
N LEU A 642 -17.13 -13.86 12.75
CA LEU A 642 -17.68 -13.94 14.10
C LEU A 642 -18.48 -12.67 14.47
N ASP A 643 -19.10 -12.03 13.53
CA ASP A 643 -19.90 -10.82 13.69
C ASP A 643 -21.33 -11.03 13.15
N PRO A 644 -22.33 -11.17 14.03
CA PRO A 644 -23.71 -11.43 13.61
C PRO A 644 -24.32 -10.28 12.80
N ARG A 645 -23.75 -9.08 12.85
CA ARG A 645 -24.23 -7.91 12.11
C ARG A 645 -24.21 -8.12 10.61
N LEU A 646 -23.34 -9.00 10.10
CA LEU A 646 -23.25 -9.34 8.67
C LEU A 646 -24.55 -9.97 8.11
N VAL A 647 -25.35 -10.63 8.96
CA VAL A 647 -26.64 -11.24 8.56
C VAL A 647 -27.85 -10.60 9.25
N THR A 648 -27.65 -9.76 10.28
CA THR A 648 -28.74 -9.16 11.04
C THR A 648 -29.00 -7.70 10.69
N LYS A 649 -28.05 -7.01 10.03
CA LYS A 649 -28.16 -5.60 9.65
C LYS A 649 -28.36 -5.43 8.15
N ARG A 650 -29.05 -4.36 7.73
CA ARG A 650 -29.35 -4.08 6.31
C ARG A 650 -28.11 -3.98 5.44
N TYR A 651 -27.05 -3.33 5.92
CA TYR A 651 -25.78 -3.23 5.20
C TYR A 651 -25.05 -4.57 5.02
N GLY A 652 -25.44 -5.60 5.76
CA GLY A 652 -24.83 -6.92 5.65
C GLY A 652 -25.00 -7.58 4.28
N GLU A 653 -26.09 -7.30 3.56
CA GLU A 653 -26.29 -7.77 2.19
C GLU A 653 -25.25 -7.14 1.24
N TYR A 654 -25.05 -5.83 1.34
CA TYR A 654 -24.01 -5.11 0.59
C TYR A 654 -22.61 -5.68 0.83
N LEU A 655 -22.25 -5.90 2.10
CA LEU A 655 -20.95 -6.47 2.46
C LEU A 655 -20.79 -7.90 1.91
N ARG A 656 -21.83 -8.72 2.01
CA ARG A 656 -21.78 -10.11 1.49
C ARG A 656 -21.72 -10.18 -0.04
N ALA A 657 -22.34 -9.23 -0.73
CA ALA A 657 -22.27 -9.14 -2.19
C ALA A 657 -20.87 -8.83 -2.72
N THR A 658 -19.99 -8.26 -1.87
CA THR A 658 -18.59 -7.97 -2.19
C THR A 658 -17.67 -9.19 -1.97
N LEU A 659 -18.09 -10.15 -1.12
CA LEU A 659 -17.29 -11.34 -0.82
C LEU A 659 -17.25 -12.32 -2.00
N PRO A 660 -16.20 -13.15 -2.09
CA PRO A 660 -16.23 -14.28 -3.03
C PRO A 660 -17.49 -15.14 -2.83
N PRO A 661 -18.10 -15.66 -3.90
CA PRO A 661 -19.40 -16.35 -3.85
C PRO A 661 -19.30 -17.75 -3.24
N PHE A 662 -18.86 -17.82 -1.97
CA PHE A 662 -18.82 -19.03 -1.16
C PHE A 662 -20.24 -19.53 -0.86
N TRP A 663 -20.37 -20.82 -0.59
CA TRP A 663 -21.61 -21.36 -0.04
C TRP A 663 -21.80 -20.84 1.40
N GLN A 664 -22.98 -20.27 1.72
CA GLN A 664 -23.22 -19.56 2.98
C GLN A 664 -24.00 -20.39 3.98
N THR A 665 -23.61 -20.31 5.26
CA THR A 665 -24.34 -20.93 6.39
C THR A 665 -24.20 -20.12 7.67
N THR A 666 -25.18 -20.27 8.57
CA THR A 666 -25.10 -19.79 9.96
C THR A 666 -25.12 -20.96 10.97
N ASP A 667 -25.05 -22.18 10.51
CA ASP A 667 -25.08 -23.39 11.34
C ASP A 667 -23.65 -23.81 11.73
N PRO A 668 -23.27 -23.74 13.01
CA PRO A 668 -21.94 -24.09 13.48
C PRO A 668 -21.61 -25.59 13.30
N GLU A 669 -22.59 -26.50 13.42
CA GLU A 669 -22.32 -27.94 13.29
C GLU A 669 -21.98 -28.34 11.86
N VAL A 670 -22.62 -27.71 10.88
CA VAL A 670 -22.28 -27.91 9.46
C VAL A 670 -20.82 -27.54 9.21
N VAL A 671 -20.38 -26.41 9.77
CA VAL A 671 -19.03 -25.89 9.60
C VAL A 671 -18.01 -26.75 10.31
N ARG A 672 -18.24 -27.06 11.58
CA ARG A 672 -17.36 -27.95 12.38
C ARG A 672 -17.24 -29.33 11.74
N GLY A 673 -18.35 -29.88 11.21
CA GLY A 673 -18.34 -31.12 10.45
C GLY A 673 -17.53 -31.05 9.16
N ALA A 674 -17.60 -29.94 8.42
CA ALA A 674 -16.79 -29.73 7.23
C ALA A 674 -15.29 -29.62 7.55
N LEU A 675 -14.92 -28.84 8.56
CA LEU A 675 -13.55 -28.67 9.02
C LEU A 675 -12.92 -29.98 9.50
N ARG A 676 -13.65 -30.78 10.29
CA ARG A 676 -13.16 -32.10 10.75
C ARG A 676 -12.87 -33.05 9.57
N ARG A 677 -13.69 -33.03 8.50
CA ARG A 677 -13.42 -33.82 7.30
C ARG A 677 -12.16 -33.36 6.59
N LEU A 678 -11.94 -32.04 6.49
CA LEU A 678 -10.73 -31.48 5.88
C LEU A 678 -9.48 -31.71 6.72
N ALA A 679 -9.59 -31.78 8.04
CA ALA A 679 -8.47 -32.07 8.93
C ALA A 679 -8.06 -33.54 8.91
N GLY A 680 -8.99 -34.46 8.62
CA GLY A 680 -8.75 -35.90 8.51
C GLY A 680 -8.38 -36.38 7.10
N SER A 681 -8.43 -35.50 6.11
CA SER A 681 -7.99 -35.77 4.74
C SER A 681 -6.57 -35.28 4.54
#